data_76d976e380161c382907cf28f3429487
#
_entry.id   76d976e380161c382907cf28f3429487
#
_cell.length_a   1.000
_cell.length_b   1.000
_cell.length_c   1.000
_cell.angle_alpha   90.00
_cell.angle_beta   90.00
_cell.angle_gamma   90.00
#
_symmetry.space_group_name_H-M   'P 1'
#
loop_
_entity.id
_entity.type
_entity.pdbx_description
1 polymer ?
#
loop_
_entity_poly.entity_id
_entity_poly.type
_entity_poly.pdbx_seq_one_letter_code
_entity_poly.pdbx_strand_id
1 'polypeptide(L)'
;MAKKDKKKKPPARTTRMGYDKTEAEEELIADALKRKDMDTGRVELLDRDTSTPVIETYDEDTGKLEGSIVLKDGNREGLLALVKIIETVEVEQDHDANINSFAHSGKFNIENPSNVDRLWDVDVSLEKIGSTDLKSKDISIRELGTESPDNIDSRNFKITKDIKNLLIVKEFISTLPNADDVLNINDIEKELLKLKDKTSGVSSKPPSEPKAEEEEEEEEEEELEMEGETWGDGGTLVETGLESFGISIDRDNVVAFAIGMRSMFDKPVSNIKVVKNIPNDFTNPIIKDTTEGRAEIEGNKIIWTIDKLPPDYTVMCKFTCNIMVTDITKRRTGTIEVTYQAASSYAEGLAIDKFDAYTRNKFYVDTVERDEEPGIFDCKLVFDNSSEFIIQLFNADVYSPEDERKKFVDIDPNDVPMLPSGAQWHSTKWQYESDEYPTFRKKLEFRVMPDFQTIVNGTMALSDVILEIGSITGVMSYNLTEVPTYRTKDVIATLKMVNNGSAPLDEVTIIQQYFTDEYEPPKADEIKLLWDGEEVEVSAGAVSFEDKAFKIDLRDLRDSSTEMFKPDSTLEFEYPIHCVNPARESTFESEIIYLANTYPVSQELEFKPEVPVIEAMHIRRKFRIGKEVVPIGDLGNYRIILTLENIGESKLNNLILLDKVPDLFEYGTYSMTPEITDEVGEDTLKWDIELLDIGEKLEITYEITGKGKYSPSDAQLAL
;
A
#
# COMPACT_ATOMS: atom_id res chain seq x y z
N MET A 1 2.80 -55.70 -39.27
CA MET A 1 2.82 -54.30 -39.73
C MET A 1 3.67 -53.50 -38.75
N ALA A 2 4.91 -53.20 -39.09
CA ALA A 2 5.88 -52.55 -38.24
C ALA A 2 5.77 -51.03 -38.41
N LYS A 3 5.53 -50.29 -37.31
CA LYS A 3 5.62 -48.81 -37.31
C LYS A 3 7.10 -48.44 -37.27
N LYS A 4 7.52 -47.69 -38.30
CA LYS A 4 8.83 -47.07 -38.36
C LYS A 4 8.90 -45.92 -37.34
N ASP A 5 9.77 -46.10 -36.36
CA ASP A 5 10.20 -45.02 -35.47
C ASP A 5 11.02 -43.99 -36.29
N LYS A 6 10.46 -42.78 -36.37
CA LYS A 6 11.22 -41.62 -36.85
C LYS A 6 12.21 -41.22 -35.76
N LYS A 7 13.48 -41.53 -35.94
CA LYS A 7 14.57 -40.95 -35.16
C LYS A 7 14.51 -39.43 -35.27
N LYS A 8 14.18 -38.74 -34.18
CA LYS A 8 14.37 -37.29 -34.03
C LYS A 8 15.88 -37.05 -34.12
N LYS A 9 16.29 -36.21 -35.06
CA LYS A 9 17.63 -35.63 -35.07
C LYS A 9 17.85 -34.86 -33.77
N PRO A 10 18.99 -35.00 -33.09
CA PRO A 10 19.31 -34.18 -31.95
C PRO A 10 19.34 -32.70 -32.41
N PRO A 11 18.93 -31.73 -31.57
CA PRO A 11 19.05 -30.31 -31.89
C PRO A 11 20.54 -30.01 -32.10
N ALA A 12 20.84 -29.18 -33.12
CA ALA A 12 22.17 -28.67 -33.38
C ALA A 12 22.72 -28.08 -32.09
N ARG A 13 23.85 -28.56 -31.62
CA ARG A 13 24.57 -27.97 -30.48
C ARG A 13 24.99 -26.56 -30.93
N THR A 14 24.31 -25.55 -30.41
CA THR A 14 24.83 -24.19 -30.38
C THR A 14 26.15 -24.25 -29.62
N THR A 15 27.21 -23.88 -30.27
CA THR A 15 28.54 -23.75 -29.66
C THR A 15 28.44 -22.69 -28.56
N ARG A 16 28.39 -23.09 -27.29
CA ARG A 16 28.52 -22.18 -26.16
C ARG A 16 29.91 -21.54 -26.26
N MET A 17 29.93 -20.22 -26.40
CA MET A 17 31.14 -19.47 -26.06
C MET A 17 31.32 -19.59 -24.54
N GLY A 18 32.53 -19.90 -24.09
CA GLY A 18 32.81 -20.35 -22.71
C GLY A 18 32.87 -19.21 -21.66
N TYR A 19 31.83 -18.46 -21.55
CA TYR A 19 31.60 -17.53 -20.42
C TYR A 19 30.32 -17.91 -19.71
N ASP A 20 30.30 -17.81 -18.39
CA ASP A 20 29.06 -17.68 -17.61
C ASP A 20 28.52 -16.28 -17.90
N LYS A 21 27.88 -16.14 -19.05
CA LYS A 21 27.25 -14.89 -19.50
C LYS A 21 25.83 -14.86 -19.03
N THR A 22 25.35 -13.69 -18.65
CA THR A 22 23.93 -13.45 -18.45
C THR A 22 23.17 -13.71 -19.75
N GLU A 23 21.93 -14.20 -19.70
CA GLU A 23 21.11 -14.46 -20.89
C GLU A 23 21.06 -13.23 -21.84
N ALA A 24 21.12 -12.02 -21.29
CA ALA A 24 21.16 -10.77 -22.05
C ALA A 24 22.48 -10.60 -22.85
N GLU A 25 23.62 -11.05 -22.33
CA GLU A 25 24.91 -11.03 -23.04
C GLU A 25 24.91 -12.05 -24.17
N GLU A 26 24.30 -13.24 -23.94
CA GLU A 26 24.15 -14.26 -24.99
C GLU A 26 23.20 -13.78 -26.10
N GLU A 27 22.09 -13.07 -25.75
CA GLU A 27 21.17 -12.49 -26.72
C GLU A 27 21.82 -11.34 -27.54
N LEU A 28 22.59 -10.45 -26.91
CA LEU A 28 23.24 -9.34 -27.60
C LEU A 28 24.31 -9.84 -28.60
N ILE A 29 25.11 -10.82 -28.19
CA ILE A 29 26.10 -11.46 -29.08
C ILE A 29 25.39 -12.27 -30.17
N ALA A 30 24.32 -12.99 -29.82
CA ALA A 30 23.50 -13.73 -30.76
C ALA A 30 22.78 -12.79 -31.76
N ASP A 31 22.29 -11.62 -31.30
CA ASP A 31 21.65 -10.64 -32.18
C ASP A 31 22.65 -9.89 -33.04
N ALA A 32 23.84 -9.58 -32.52
CA ALA A 32 24.92 -9.00 -33.31
C ALA A 32 25.42 -9.99 -34.39
N LEU A 33 25.45 -11.28 -34.07
CA LEU A 33 25.74 -12.35 -35.01
C LEU A 33 24.56 -12.64 -35.94
N LYS A 34 23.31 -12.58 -35.48
CA LYS A 34 22.07 -12.80 -36.27
C LYS A 34 21.78 -11.69 -37.26
N ARG A 35 22.14 -10.44 -36.97
CA ARG A 35 21.94 -9.31 -37.92
C ARG A 35 22.67 -9.55 -39.23
N LYS A 36 23.65 -10.40 -39.22
CA LYS A 36 24.37 -10.82 -40.40
C LYS A 36 23.90 -12.16 -41.01
N ASP A 37 23.31 -13.03 -40.16
CA ASP A 37 22.76 -14.29 -40.65
C ASP A 37 21.38 -14.18 -41.32
N MET A 38 20.74 -13.01 -41.23
CA MET A 38 19.36 -12.91 -41.70
C MET A 38 19.19 -12.73 -43.20
N ASP A 39 20.22 -12.20 -43.92
CA ASP A 39 20.04 -11.94 -45.37
C ASP A 39 21.23 -12.22 -46.26
N THR A 40 22.39 -12.58 -45.74
CA THR A 40 23.55 -12.85 -46.57
C THR A 40 24.01 -14.26 -46.49
N GLY A 41 24.21 -14.78 -47.64
CA GLY A 41 24.63 -16.14 -47.84
C GLY A 41 25.78 -16.60 -46.95
N ARG A 42 25.59 -17.74 -46.40
CA ARG A 42 26.50 -18.73 -45.86
C ARG A 42 27.88 -18.26 -45.39
N VAL A 43 28.06 -18.11 -44.13
CA VAL A 43 29.37 -18.29 -43.49
C VAL A 43 29.65 -19.79 -43.47
N GLU A 44 30.46 -20.29 -44.39
CA GLU A 44 30.92 -21.68 -44.39
C GLU A 44 32.29 -21.77 -43.69
N LEU A 45 32.34 -22.55 -42.62
CA LEU A 45 33.62 -22.98 -42.05
C LEU A 45 34.24 -23.98 -43.04
N LEU A 46 35.24 -23.55 -43.76
CA LEU A 46 36.04 -24.44 -44.61
C LEU A 46 37.15 -25.03 -43.77
N ASP A 47 37.00 -26.32 -43.48
CA ASP A 47 38.08 -27.16 -42.98
C ASP A 47 39.04 -27.42 -44.16
N ARG A 48 40.08 -26.63 -44.25
CA ARG A 48 41.24 -27.00 -45.05
C ARG A 48 42.17 -27.80 -44.16
N ASP A 49 42.91 -28.74 -44.74
CA ASP A 49 43.90 -29.63 -44.12
C ASP A 49 44.97 -28.95 -43.23
N THR A 50 44.78 -27.70 -42.87
CA THR A 50 45.56 -26.94 -41.92
C THR A 50 44.71 -26.74 -40.66
N SER A 51 45.26 -26.95 -39.50
CA SER A 51 44.65 -26.88 -38.18
C SER A 51 44.06 -25.48 -37.82
N THR A 52 43.97 -24.54 -38.72
CA THR A 52 43.52 -23.14 -38.49
C THR A 52 42.17 -22.94 -39.13
N PRO A 53 41.10 -22.64 -38.35
CA PRO A 53 39.76 -22.39 -38.86
C PRO A 53 39.76 -21.07 -39.70
N VAL A 54 39.09 -21.10 -40.84
CA VAL A 54 38.93 -19.94 -41.75
C VAL A 54 37.42 -19.72 -41.97
N ILE A 55 36.98 -18.48 -41.81
CA ILE A 55 35.62 -18.04 -42.11
C ILE A 55 35.68 -17.15 -43.34
N GLU A 56 34.98 -17.49 -44.41
CA GLU A 56 34.93 -16.70 -45.65
C GLU A 56 33.75 -15.70 -45.58
N THR A 57 33.99 -14.46 -45.98
CA THR A 57 32.98 -13.40 -46.09
C THR A 57 32.70 -13.13 -47.58
N TYR A 58 31.42 -12.93 -47.91
CA TYR A 58 30.95 -12.75 -49.28
C TYR A 58 30.14 -11.46 -49.39
N ASP A 59 30.26 -10.75 -50.51
CA ASP A 59 29.41 -9.63 -50.87
C ASP A 59 27.97 -10.08 -51.07
N GLU A 60 27.03 -9.41 -50.42
CA GLU A 60 25.60 -9.75 -50.41
C GLU A 60 24.96 -9.72 -51.80
N ASP A 61 25.33 -8.70 -52.59
CA ASP A 61 24.72 -8.45 -53.91
C ASP A 61 25.30 -9.36 -54.99
N THR A 62 26.57 -9.65 -54.93
CA THR A 62 27.29 -10.36 -55.99
C THR A 62 27.67 -11.79 -55.65
N GLY A 63 27.59 -12.17 -54.36
CA GLY A 63 28.04 -13.48 -53.86
C GLY A 63 29.55 -13.73 -54.05
N LYS A 64 30.34 -12.65 -54.27
CA LYS A 64 31.78 -12.76 -54.42
C LYS A 64 32.47 -12.80 -53.07
N LEU A 65 33.57 -13.55 -52.99
CA LEU A 65 34.40 -13.58 -51.80
C LEU A 65 35.06 -12.21 -51.60
N GLU A 66 34.79 -11.56 -50.48
CA GLU A 66 35.37 -10.26 -50.10
C GLU A 66 36.58 -10.44 -49.20
N GLY A 67 36.55 -11.42 -48.33
CA GLY A 67 37.67 -11.71 -47.46
C GLY A 67 37.51 -13.01 -46.69
N SER A 68 38.41 -13.26 -45.78
CA SER A 68 38.39 -14.42 -44.90
C SER A 68 38.92 -14.08 -43.52
N ILE A 69 38.33 -14.63 -42.48
CA ILE A 69 38.82 -14.56 -41.10
C ILE A 69 39.57 -15.82 -40.76
N VAL A 70 40.82 -15.67 -40.34
CA VAL A 70 41.69 -16.76 -39.89
C VAL A 70 41.81 -16.69 -38.38
N LEU A 71 41.36 -17.75 -37.71
CA LEU A 71 41.42 -17.86 -36.24
C LEU A 71 42.74 -18.57 -35.88
N LYS A 72 43.68 -17.85 -35.25
CA LYS A 72 45.01 -18.38 -34.97
C LYS A 72 45.01 -19.61 -34.04
N ASP A 73 44.14 -19.64 -33.05
CA ASP A 73 44.11 -20.73 -32.03
C ASP A 73 42.76 -21.44 -31.95
N GLY A 74 41.90 -21.30 -32.97
CA GLY A 74 40.53 -21.85 -32.95
C GLY A 74 39.63 -21.19 -31.95
N ASN A 75 40.10 -20.16 -31.25
CA ASN A 75 39.33 -19.47 -30.20
C ASN A 75 38.53 -18.32 -30.83
N ARG A 76 37.24 -18.25 -30.49
CA ARG A 76 36.30 -17.20 -30.91
C ARG A 76 35.94 -16.27 -29.77
N GLU A 77 36.65 -16.33 -28.66
CA GLU A 77 36.42 -15.51 -27.50
C GLU A 77 37.04 -14.13 -27.67
N GLY A 78 36.48 -13.13 -27.01
CA GLY A 78 37.00 -11.79 -26.94
C GLY A 78 36.20 -10.97 -25.94
N LEU A 79 36.84 -9.93 -25.40
CA LEU A 79 36.23 -9.01 -24.46
C LEU A 79 35.39 -7.96 -25.22
N LEU A 80 34.37 -7.47 -24.56
CA LEU A 80 33.58 -6.30 -24.96
C LEU A 80 33.88 -5.13 -24.03
N ALA A 81 33.91 -3.91 -24.53
CA ALA A 81 33.98 -2.73 -23.67
C ALA A 81 32.64 -2.59 -22.94
N LEU A 82 32.67 -2.46 -21.62
CA LEU A 82 31.41 -2.39 -20.82
C LEU A 82 30.95 -0.93 -20.73
N VAL A 83 29.74 -0.67 -21.18
CA VAL A 83 29.12 0.66 -21.11
C VAL A 83 27.79 0.54 -20.39
N LYS A 84 27.71 1.05 -19.15
CA LYS A 84 26.63 0.77 -18.24
C LYS A 84 25.91 2.03 -17.79
N ILE A 85 24.59 2.00 -17.84
CA ILE A 85 23.72 2.92 -17.11
C ILE A 85 23.22 2.16 -15.89
N ILE A 86 23.57 2.64 -14.70
CA ILE A 86 23.16 2.03 -13.42
C ILE A 86 22.33 3.05 -12.67
N GLU A 87 21.10 2.71 -12.37
CA GLU A 87 20.19 3.54 -11.59
C GLU A 87 19.77 2.82 -10.31
N THR A 88 19.66 3.58 -9.24
CA THR A 88 19.05 3.13 -7.98
C THR A 88 17.86 4.02 -7.68
N VAL A 89 16.71 3.43 -7.45
CA VAL A 89 15.43 4.11 -7.23
C VAL A 89 14.84 3.62 -5.92
N GLU A 90 14.47 4.57 -5.05
CA GLU A 90 13.78 4.30 -3.80
C GLU A 90 12.47 5.09 -3.79
N VAL A 91 11.36 4.40 -3.60
CA VAL A 91 10.01 4.96 -3.63
C VAL A 91 9.31 4.64 -2.31
N GLU A 92 8.74 5.64 -1.67
CA GLU A 92 7.79 5.46 -0.58
C GLU A 92 6.42 5.95 -1.03
N GLN A 93 5.41 5.13 -0.86
CA GLN A 93 4.05 5.46 -1.24
C GLN A 93 3.06 5.11 -0.12
N ASP A 94 1.92 5.80 -0.14
CA ASP A 94 0.80 5.47 0.72
C ASP A 94 -0.05 4.32 0.14
N HIS A 95 -1.13 3.98 0.85
CA HIS A 95 -2.05 2.92 0.44
C HIS A 95 -2.72 3.22 -0.92
N ASP A 96 -3.05 4.48 -1.19
CA ASP A 96 -3.69 4.92 -2.44
C ASP A 96 -2.73 5.07 -3.61
N ALA A 97 -1.51 4.57 -3.45
CA ALA A 97 -0.40 4.64 -4.40
C ALA A 97 0.09 6.07 -4.71
N ASN A 98 -0.20 7.06 -3.82
CA ASN A 98 0.42 8.36 -3.91
C ASN A 98 1.87 8.27 -3.45
N ILE A 99 2.79 8.89 -4.20
CA ILE A 99 4.21 8.86 -3.89
C ILE A 99 4.51 9.92 -2.82
N ASN A 100 4.94 9.50 -1.64
CA ASN A 100 5.32 10.35 -0.52
C ASN A 100 6.77 10.80 -0.63
N SER A 101 7.66 9.88 -1.02
CA SER A 101 9.07 10.20 -1.29
C SER A 101 9.59 9.43 -2.49
N PHE A 102 10.54 10.06 -3.19
CA PHE A 102 11.22 9.47 -4.33
C PHE A 102 12.70 9.86 -4.30
N ALA A 103 13.57 8.89 -4.24
CA ALA A 103 15.01 9.09 -4.34
C ALA A 103 15.54 8.38 -5.59
N HIS A 104 16.33 9.08 -6.38
CA HIS A 104 16.99 8.54 -7.56
C HIS A 104 18.47 8.90 -7.55
N SER A 105 19.30 7.91 -7.81
CA SER A 105 20.72 8.11 -8.12
C SER A 105 21.07 7.33 -9.37
N GLY A 106 21.65 8.02 -10.35
CA GLY A 106 22.10 7.46 -11.60
C GLY A 106 23.62 7.51 -11.73
N LYS A 107 24.19 6.50 -12.36
CA LYS A 107 25.61 6.40 -12.64
C LYS A 107 25.81 5.86 -14.06
N PHE A 108 26.54 6.60 -14.86
CA PHE A 108 27.01 6.17 -16.15
C PHE A 108 28.45 5.71 -16.04
N ASN A 109 28.73 4.45 -16.39
CA ASN A 109 30.07 3.84 -16.32
C ASN A 109 30.52 3.38 -17.69
N ILE A 110 31.78 3.70 -18.02
CA ILE A 110 32.49 3.11 -19.12
C ILE A 110 33.69 2.36 -18.54
N GLU A 111 33.78 1.07 -18.79
CA GLU A 111 34.74 0.20 -18.14
C GLU A 111 35.54 -0.60 -19.18
N ASN A 112 36.86 -0.59 -19.03
CA ASN A 112 37.76 -1.50 -19.71
C ASN A 112 37.92 -2.78 -18.86
N PRO A 113 37.38 -3.93 -19.29
CA PRO A 113 37.49 -5.19 -18.56
C PRO A 113 38.83 -5.91 -18.79
N SER A 114 39.67 -5.44 -19.73
CA SER A 114 40.98 -6.02 -20.00
C SER A 114 42.00 -5.58 -18.97
N ASN A 115 42.80 -6.51 -18.51
CA ASN A 115 43.99 -6.23 -17.67
C ASN A 115 45.28 -6.16 -18.48
N VAL A 116 45.21 -6.29 -19.79
CA VAL A 116 46.37 -6.31 -20.73
C VAL A 116 46.30 -5.16 -21.74
N ASP A 117 45.12 -4.96 -22.34
CA ASP A 117 44.95 -4.00 -23.43
C ASP A 117 44.18 -2.76 -22.98
N ARG A 118 44.66 -1.58 -23.34
CA ARG A 118 44.04 -0.29 -23.08
C ARG A 118 43.01 0.03 -24.16
N LEU A 119 42.05 0.89 -23.81
CA LEU A 119 41.14 1.53 -24.76
C LEU A 119 41.57 2.98 -24.96
N TRP A 120 41.66 3.43 -26.22
CA TRP A 120 42.00 4.80 -26.58
C TRP A 120 40.88 5.46 -27.37
N ASP A 121 40.84 6.79 -27.28
CA ASP A 121 39.91 7.65 -27.99
C ASP A 121 38.46 7.11 -27.88
N VAL A 122 38.05 6.91 -26.61
CA VAL A 122 36.72 6.38 -26.31
C VAL A 122 35.72 7.51 -26.44
N ASP A 123 34.82 7.42 -27.41
CA ASP A 123 33.75 8.36 -27.65
C ASP A 123 32.38 7.67 -27.45
N VAL A 124 31.57 8.22 -26.57
CA VAL A 124 30.21 7.72 -26.28
C VAL A 124 29.20 8.83 -26.51
N SER A 125 28.15 8.55 -27.25
CA SER A 125 27.00 9.43 -27.39
C SER A 125 25.79 8.84 -26.67
N LEU A 126 25.08 9.67 -25.89
CA LEU A 126 23.87 9.32 -25.15
C LEU A 126 22.66 9.93 -25.87
N GLU A 127 21.56 9.19 -25.90
CA GLU A 127 20.25 9.70 -26.32
C GLU A 127 19.40 10.13 -25.11
N LYS A 128 18.51 11.09 -25.35
CA LYS A 128 17.48 11.54 -24.42
C LYS A 128 17.97 11.95 -23.03
N ILE A 129 19.12 12.63 -22.98
CA ILE A 129 19.67 13.16 -21.72
C ILE A 129 18.82 14.28 -21.09
N GLY A 130 17.82 14.81 -21.80
CA GLY A 130 17.04 15.98 -21.37
C GLY A 130 16.19 15.78 -20.11
N SER A 131 16.06 14.55 -19.62
CA SER A 131 15.44 14.21 -18.33
C SER A 131 16.46 14.10 -17.19
N THR A 132 17.75 14.35 -17.47
CA THR A 132 18.84 14.25 -16.48
C THR A 132 19.59 15.57 -16.34
N ASP A 133 20.44 15.68 -15.32
CA ASP A 133 21.35 16.81 -15.11
C ASP A 133 22.70 16.66 -15.85
N LEU A 134 22.83 15.68 -16.73
CA LEU A 134 24.02 15.50 -17.58
C LEU A 134 24.21 16.70 -18.50
N LYS A 135 25.42 17.26 -18.48
CA LYS A 135 25.74 18.51 -19.21
C LYS A 135 25.99 18.31 -20.70
N SER A 136 26.37 17.13 -21.13
CA SER A 136 26.68 16.80 -22.52
C SER A 136 26.17 15.40 -22.84
N LYS A 137 25.64 15.26 -24.05
CA LYS A 137 25.32 13.94 -24.62
C LYS A 137 26.56 13.17 -25.07
N ASP A 138 27.62 13.90 -25.48
CA ASP A 138 28.84 13.31 -25.99
C ASP A 138 29.90 13.32 -24.89
N ILE A 139 30.53 12.17 -24.70
CA ILE A 139 31.55 11.90 -23.71
C ILE A 139 32.80 11.38 -24.44
N SER A 140 33.90 12.10 -24.30
CA SER A 140 35.18 11.70 -24.88
C SER A 140 36.19 11.44 -23.77
N ILE A 141 36.83 10.28 -23.82
CA ILE A 141 37.87 9.85 -22.90
C ILE A 141 39.10 9.47 -23.72
N ARG A 142 40.21 10.08 -23.40
CA ARG A 142 41.46 9.86 -24.15
C ARG A 142 41.96 8.42 -24.01
N GLU A 143 41.86 7.86 -22.81
CA GLU A 143 42.41 6.55 -22.52
C GLU A 143 41.70 5.94 -21.30
N LEU A 144 41.38 4.64 -21.37
CA LEU A 144 41.04 3.80 -20.22
C LEU A 144 42.16 2.79 -20.00
N GLY A 145 42.74 2.81 -18.82
CA GLY A 145 43.82 1.92 -18.40
C GLY A 145 43.40 0.47 -18.24
N THR A 146 44.31 -0.33 -17.71
CA THR A 146 44.08 -1.77 -17.43
C THR A 146 43.91 -2.08 -15.95
N GLU A 147 44.13 -1.14 -15.07
CA GLU A 147 44.05 -1.30 -13.63
C GLU A 147 43.14 -0.25 -13.01
N SER A 148 42.39 -0.65 -11.94
CA SER A 148 41.56 0.27 -11.15
C SER A 148 42.43 1.31 -10.41
N PRO A 149 42.04 2.61 -10.40
CA PRO A 149 40.78 3.17 -10.93
C PRO A 149 40.80 3.62 -12.37
N ASP A 150 41.92 3.52 -13.07
CA ASP A 150 42.10 4.11 -14.40
C ASP A 150 41.36 3.34 -15.52
N ASN A 151 40.85 2.15 -15.21
CA ASN A 151 40.09 1.33 -16.15
C ASN A 151 38.59 1.69 -16.21
N ILE A 152 38.11 2.64 -15.37
CA ILE A 152 36.70 3.02 -15.30
C ILE A 152 36.55 4.55 -15.34
N ASP A 153 35.72 5.07 -16.25
CA ASP A 153 35.17 6.43 -16.15
C ASP A 153 33.75 6.36 -15.62
N SER A 154 33.49 7.12 -14.57
CA SER A 154 32.19 7.12 -13.87
C SER A 154 31.61 8.51 -13.75
N ARG A 155 30.37 8.69 -14.18
CA ARG A 155 29.66 9.97 -14.12
C ARG A 155 28.31 9.79 -13.44
N ASN A 156 28.08 10.51 -12.34
CA ASN A 156 26.80 10.50 -11.66
C ASN A 156 25.83 11.43 -12.36
N PHE A 157 24.55 11.08 -12.34
CA PHE A 157 23.46 11.91 -12.81
C PHE A 157 22.21 11.77 -11.91
N LYS A 158 21.32 12.76 -12.04
CA LYS A 158 20.01 12.74 -11.37
C LYS A 158 18.94 13.05 -12.41
N ILE A 159 17.73 12.55 -12.16
CA ILE A 159 16.55 12.90 -12.94
C ILE A 159 16.13 14.31 -12.56
N THR A 160 15.85 15.16 -13.54
CA THR A 160 15.49 16.59 -13.37
C THR A 160 14.04 16.90 -13.69
N LYS A 161 13.31 15.95 -14.26
CA LYS A 161 11.89 16.06 -14.59
C LYS A 161 11.03 15.35 -13.56
N ASP A 162 9.75 15.65 -13.59
CA ASP A 162 8.74 14.95 -12.79
C ASP A 162 8.77 13.46 -13.14
N ILE A 163 8.79 12.66 -12.08
CA ILE A 163 8.99 11.23 -12.19
C ILE A 163 7.64 10.56 -12.35
N LYS A 164 7.56 9.66 -13.33
CA LYS A 164 6.46 8.71 -13.43
C LYS A 164 6.81 7.43 -12.70
N ASN A 165 5.86 6.90 -11.95
CA ASN A 165 6.04 5.58 -11.37
C ASN A 165 5.94 4.53 -12.49
N LEU A 166 7.03 3.80 -12.74
CA LEU A 166 7.13 2.82 -13.83
C LEU A 166 6.77 1.39 -13.37
N LEU A 167 6.74 1.16 -12.07
CA LEU A 167 6.19 -0.05 -11.48
C LEU A 167 5.06 0.35 -10.52
N ILE A 168 3.82 0.07 -10.88
CA ILE A 168 2.66 0.37 -10.05
C ILE A 168 2.40 -0.84 -9.16
N VAL A 169 2.37 -0.62 -7.85
CA VAL A 169 2.04 -1.63 -6.84
C VAL A 169 0.98 -1.05 -5.91
N LYS A 170 -0.10 -1.79 -5.70
CA LYS A 170 -1.11 -1.46 -4.70
C LYS A 170 -1.56 -2.71 -3.96
N GLU A 171 -1.78 -2.59 -2.67
CA GLU A 171 -2.47 -3.59 -1.86
C GLU A 171 -3.95 -3.25 -1.83
N PHE A 172 -4.79 -4.22 -2.10
CA PHE A 172 -6.24 -4.16 -1.97
C PHE A 172 -6.64 -4.98 -0.75
N ILE A 173 -7.48 -4.42 0.10
CA ILE A 173 -7.92 -5.05 1.34
C ILE A 173 -9.43 -5.13 1.36
N SER A 174 -9.97 -6.29 1.65
CA SER A 174 -11.41 -6.47 1.77
C SER A 174 -11.76 -7.31 2.99
N THR A 175 -12.67 -6.80 3.79
CA THR A 175 -13.26 -7.47 4.96
C THR A 175 -14.65 -8.01 4.67
N LEU A 176 -15.11 -7.92 3.41
CA LEU A 176 -16.41 -8.45 2.98
C LEU A 176 -16.48 -9.97 3.14
N PRO A 177 -17.65 -10.54 3.44
CA PRO A 177 -17.80 -12.00 3.59
C PRO A 177 -17.42 -12.80 2.36
N ASN A 178 -17.53 -12.22 1.16
CA ASN A 178 -17.18 -12.81 -0.13
C ASN A 178 -15.93 -12.19 -0.77
N ALA A 179 -15.02 -11.67 0.05
CA ALA A 179 -13.82 -10.98 -0.40
C ALA A 179 -12.95 -11.82 -1.37
N ASP A 180 -12.94 -13.13 -1.20
CA ASP A 180 -12.24 -14.04 -2.11
C ASP A 180 -12.76 -13.98 -3.55
N ASP A 181 -14.05 -13.67 -3.76
CA ASP A 181 -14.66 -13.55 -5.09
C ASP A 181 -14.50 -12.13 -5.65
N VAL A 182 -14.53 -11.13 -4.77
CA VAL A 182 -14.46 -9.69 -5.13
C VAL A 182 -13.06 -9.31 -5.61
N LEU A 183 -12.00 -9.74 -4.91
CA LEU A 183 -10.63 -9.46 -5.27
C LEU A 183 -10.15 -10.37 -6.42
N ASN A 184 -10.45 -10.01 -7.66
CA ASN A 184 -10.04 -10.74 -8.85
C ASN A 184 -9.10 -9.91 -9.74
N ILE A 185 -8.30 -10.59 -10.57
CA ILE A 185 -7.26 -9.95 -11.40
C ILE A 185 -7.82 -8.89 -12.37
N ASN A 186 -9.01 -9.09 -12.92
CA ASN A 186 -9.57 -8.16 -13.92
C ASN A 186 -9.94 -6.82 -13.31
N ASP A 187 -10.51 -6.83 -12.11
CA ASP A 187 -10.89 -5.60 -11.41
C ASP A 187 -9.68 -4.90 -10.82
N ILE A 188 -8.72 -5.66 -10.28
CA ILE A 188 -7.41 -5.13 -9.84
C ILE A 188 -6.68 -4.47 -11.01
N GLU A 189 -6.67 -5.08 -12.19
CA GLU A 189 -6.05 -4.47 -13.38
C GLU A 189 -6.70 -3.14 -13.76
N LYS A 190 -8.04 -3.05 -13.71
CA LYS A 190 -8.76 -1.79 -13.99
C LYS A 190 -8.37 -0.69 -13.01
N GLU A 191 -8.27 -1.02 -11.71
CA GLU A 191 -7.85 -0.04 -10.70
C GLU A 191 -6.40 0.40 -10.88
N LEU A 192 -5.47 -0.54 -11.13
CA LEU A 192 -4.07 -0.19 -11.42
C LEU A 192 -3.93 0.66 -12.68
N LEU A 193 -4.78 0.47 -13.70
CA LEU A 193 -4.80 1.31 -14.89
C LEU A 193 -5.30 2.74 -14.60
N LYS A 194 -6.26 2.93 -13.69
CA LYS A 194 -6.68 4.27 -13.25
C LYS A 194 -5.57 5.02 -12.52
N LEU A 195 -4.74 4.30 -11.76
CA LEU A 195 -3.58 4.88 -11.05
C LEU A 195 -2.48 5.36 -12.00
N LYS A 196 -2.38 4.82 -13.21
CA LYS A 196 -1.42 5.25 -14.24
C LYS A 196 -1.48 6.74 -14.53
N ASP A 197 -2.66 7.32 -14.54
CA ASP A 197 -2.87 8.74 -14.86
C ASP A 197 -2.66 9.64 -13.62
N LYS A 198 -2.86 9.12 -12.41
CA LYS A 198 -2.67 9.86 -11.15
C LYS A 198 -1.21 9.97 -10.71
N THR A 199 -0.35 9.02 -11.09
CA THR A 199 1.05 8.95 -10.65
C THR A 199 2.01 9.84 -11.46
N SER A 200 1.51 10.67 -12.35
CA SER A 200 2.29 11.61 -13.14
C SER A 200 2.37 12.98 -12.44
N GLY A 201 3.42 13.23 -11.66
CA GLY A 201 3.69 14.60 -11.21
C GLY A 201 4.31 14.81 -9.83
N VAL A 202 5.20 13.93 -9.35
CA VAL A 202 5.97 14.25 -8.15
C VAL A 202 7.23 15.01 -8.53
N SER A 203 7.27 16.31 -8.18
CA SER A 203 8.45 17.16 -8.36
C SER A 203 9.59 16.71 -7.45
N SER A 204 10.76 16.45 -8.00
CA SER A 204 11.98 16.10 -7.27
C SER A 204 12.60 17.30 -6.52
N LYS A 205 11.81 18.06 -5.76
CA LYS A 205 12.38 19.07 -4.85
C LYS A 205 12.93 18.36 -3.62
N PRO A 206 14.19 18.59 -3.25
CA PRO A 206 14.71 18.08 -1.97
C PRO A 206 13.89 18.69 -0.83
N PRO A 207 13.67 17.93 0.28
CA PRO A 207 12.98 18.47 1.43
C PRO A 207 13.69 19.72 1.91
N SER A 208 12.96 20.84 1.97
CA SER A 208 13.46 22.09 2.53
C SER A 208 13.79 21.86 3.99
N GLU A 209 15.00 22.21 4.40
CA GLU A 209 15.41 22.27 5.82
C GLU A 209 14.35 23.06 6.62
N PRO A 210 14.03 22.63 7.85
CA PRO A 210 13.04 23.31 8.67
C PRO A 210 13.55 24.73 8.97
N LYS A 211 12.89 25.72 8.41
CA LYS A 211 13.03 27.11 8.84
C LYS A 211 12.39 27.26 10.21
N ALA A 212 13.12 27.86 11.13
CA ALA A 212 12.63 28.28 12.42
C ALA A 212 11.40 29.19 12.27
N GLU A 213 10.41 28.91 13.08
CA GLU A 213 9.17 29.66 13.20
C GLU A 213 9.46 31.10 13.59
N GLU A 214 9.10 32.05 12.74
CA GLU A 214 8.74 33.41 13.14
C GLU A 214 7.24 33.54 12.84
N GLU A 215 6.48 33.72 13.93
CA GLU A 215 5.05 33.98 13.93
C GLU A 215 4.78 35.32 13.23
N GLU A 216 4.08 35.29 12.12
CA GLU A 216 3.27 36.42 11.65
C GLU A 216 1.88 35.90 11.25
N GLU A 217 0.91 36.27 12.07
CA GLU A 217 -0.52 36.10 11.81
C GLU A 217 -0.90 36.97 10.57
N GLU A 218 -1.20 36.33 9.46
CA GLU A 218 -2.05 36.89 8.43
C GLU A 218 -3.18 35.90 8.13
N GLU A 219 -4.38 36.25 8.58
CA GLU A 219 -5.65 35.66 8.18
C GLU A 219 -5.84 35.86 6.68
N GLU A 220 -5.56 34.86 5.86
CA GLU A 220 -6.15 34.73 4.54
C GLU A 220 -7.15 33.58 4.57
N GLU A 221 -8.42 33.93 4.56
CA GLU A 221 -9.54 33.06 4.21
C GLU A 221 -9.33 32.58 2.77
N GLU A 222 -8.60 31.49 2.57
CA GLU A 222 -8.73 30.68 1.35
C GLU A 222 -9.98 29.80 1.54
N GLU A 223 -11.06 30.21 0.88
CA GLU A 223 -12.15 29.32 0.50
C GLU A 223 -11.53 28.15 -0.30
N LEU A 224 -11.18 27.08 0.40
CA LEU A 224 -11.02 25.77 -0.21
C LEU A 224 -12.41 25.34 -0.70
N GLU A 225 -12.72 25.64 -1.96
CA GLU A 225 -13.69 24.88 -2.71
C GLU A 225 -13.24 23.41 -2.66
N MET A 226 -13.69 22.71 -1.63
CA MET A 226 -13.81 21.28 -1.72
C MET A 226 -14.82 21.02 -2.83
N GLU A 227 -14.35 20.65 -4.00
CA GLU A 227 -15.17 19.93 -4.95
C GLU A 227 -15.67 18.68 -4.21
N GLY A 228 -16.84 18.83 -3.59
CA GLY A 228 -17.59 17.73 -3.07
C GLY A 228 -17.91 16.83 -4.24
N GLU A 229 -17.35 15.65 -4.26
CA GLU A 229 -17.90 14.57 -5.06
C GLU A 229 -19.36 14.44 -4.64
N THR A 230 -20.25 14.93 -5.51
CA THR A 230 -21.68 14.76 -5.36
C THR A 230 -21.98 13.28 -5.46
N TRP A 231 -22.22 12.68 -4.30
CA TRP A 231 -22.80 11.34 -4.21
C TRP A 231 -24.15 11.37 -4.91
N GLY A 232 -24.24 10.65 -6.04
CA GLY A 232 -25.43 10.65 -6.87
C GLY A 232 -26.63 10.13 -6.11
N ASP A 233 -27.69 10.91 -6.21
CA ASP A 233 -29.07 10.58 -5.84
C ASP A 233 -29.51 9.27 -6.49
N GLY A 234 -30.08 8.36 -5.71
CA GLY A 234 -30.88 7.24 -6.20
C GLY A 234 -30.22 5.87 -6.14
N GLY A 235 -30.25 5.25 -4.97
CA GLY A 235 -30.61 3.84 -4.79
C GLY A 235 -30.02 2.79 -5.71
N THR A 236 -28.77 2.92 -6.09
CA THR A 236 -27.97 1.79 -6.48
C THR A 236 -26.84 1.75 -5.49
N LEU A 237 -26.92 0.80 -4.60
CA LEU A 237 -25.82 0.42 -3.74
C LEU A 237 -24.57 0.44 -4.59
N VAL A 238 -23.82 1.52 -4.36
CA VAL A 238 -22.40 1.41 -4.30
C VAL A 238 -21.92 0.35 -5.28
N GLU A 239 -21.31 0.79 -6.32
CA GLU A 239 -20.13 0.09 -6.75
C GLU A 239 -19.34 -0.14 -5.45
N THR A 240 -19.52 -1.31 -4.87
CA THR A 240 -18.71 -1.76 -3.74
C THR A 240 -17.30 -1.68 -4.25
N GLY A 241 -16.56 -0.68 -3.82
CA GLY A 241 -15.16 -0.59 -4.14
C GLY A 241 -14.53 -1.93 -3.82
N LEU A 242 -13.46 -2.31 -4.50
CA LEU A 242 -12.72 -3.54 -4.20
C LEU A 242 -12.28 -3.59 -2.73
N GLU A 243 -12.30 -2.46 -2.05
CA GLU A 243 -11.73 -2.27 -0.72
C GLU A 243 -12.81 -2.05 0.34
N SER A 244 -12.57 -2.66 1.50
CA SER A 244 -13.38 -2.51 2.69
C SER A 244 -12.46 -2.73 3.90
N PHE A 245 -12.54 -1.84 4.90
CA PHE A 245 -11.64 -1.84 6.05
C PHE A 245 -12.34 -2.11 7.38
N GLY A 246 -13.66 -2.25 7.39
CA GLY A 246 -14.45 -2.44 8.60
C GLY A 246 -14.39 -3.87 9.12
N ILE A 247 -14.07 -4.06 10.40
CA ILE A 247 -14.11 -5.33 11.11
C ILE A 247 -14.99 -5.22 12.37
N SER A 248 -15.56 -6.34 12.80
CA SER A 248 -16.41 -6.40 13.98
C SER A 248 -15.63 -6.80 15.21
N ILE A 249 -15.96 -6.17 16.35
CA ILE A 249 -15.44 -6.55 17.66
C ILE A 249 -15.99 -7.92 18.10
N ASP A 250 -15.21 -8.65 18.90
CA ASP A 250 -15.58 -9.94 19.50
C ASP A 250 -15.97 -11.05 18.50
N ARG A 251 -15.50 -10.94 17.26
CA ARG A 251 -15.68 -11.92 16.21
C ARG A 251 -14.36 -12.31 15.54
N ASP A 252 -14.31 -13.48 14.95
CA ASP A 252 -13.23 -13.91 14.07
C ASP A 252 -13.50 -13.35 12.67
N ASN A 253 -12.83 -12.24 12.35
CA ASN A 253 -12.96 -11.57 11.06
C ASN A 253 -11.97 -12.19 10.06
N VAL A 254 -12.43 -12.44 8.85
CA VAL A 254 -11.56 -12.83 7.73
C VAL A 254 -11.25 -11.60 6.90
N VAL A 255 -9.96 -11.29 6.76
CA VAL A 255 -9.48 -10.19 5.93
C VAL A 255 -8.78 -10.76 4.72
N ALA A 256 -9.24 -10.41 3.53
CA ALA A 256 -8.61 -10.77 2.28
C ALA A 256 -7.70 -9.63 1.80
N PHE A 257 -6.54 -10.01 1.33
CA PHE A 257 -5.53 -9.12 0.78
C PHE A 257 -5.21 -9.55 -0.65
N ALA A 258 -5.07 -8.59 -1.55
CA ALA A 258 -4.55 -8.83 -2.88
C ALA A 258 -3.50 -7.77 -3.22
N ILE A 259 -2.26 -8.20 -3.42
CA ILE A 259 -1.18 -7.32 -3.87
C ILE A 259 -1.18 -7.37 -5.40
N GLY A 260 -1.60 -6.26 -6.01
CA GLY A 260 -1.57 -6.08 -7.45
C GLY A 260 -0.31 -5.34 -7.89
N MET A 261 0.28 -5.76 -9.01
CA MET A 261 1.46 -5.13 -9.58
C MET A 261 1.34 -5.04 -11.09
N ARG A 262 1.73 -3.89 -11.67
CA ARG A 262 1.78 -3.66 -13.11
C ARG A 262 3.06 -2.98 -13.54
N SER A 263 3.76 -3.55 -14.53
CA SER A 263 4.95 -2.94 -15.12
C SER A 263 4.56 -1.95 -16.22
N MET A 264 5.13 -0.75 -16.15
CA MET A 264 5.04 0.30 -17.16
C MET A 264 6.37 0.55 -17.87
N PHE A 265 7.38 -0.27 -17.57
CA PHE A 265 8.63 -0.25 -18.30
C PHE A 265 8.41 -0.78 -19.72
N ASP A 266 9.25 -0.36 -20.66
CA ASP A 266 9.27 -0.84 -22.07
C ASP A 266 9.96 -2.19 -22.22
N LYS A 267 10.70 -2.63 -21.19
CA LYS A 267 11.37 -3.93 -21.10
C LYS A 267 10.91 -4.69 -19.84
N PRO A 268 11.11 -6.00 -19.79
CA PRO A 268 10.74 -6.77 -18.63
C PRO A 268 11.43 -6.31 -17.34
N VAL A 269 10.70 -6.34 -16.26
CA VAL A 269 11.20 -6.23 -14.87
C VAL A 269 11.53 -7.62 -14.37
N SER A 270 12.65 -7.79 -13.69
CA SER A 270 13.14 -9.07 -13.21
C SER A 270 13.50 -9.05 -11.73
N ASN A 271 13.71 -10.24 -11.16
CA ASN A 271 14.13 -10.44 -9.76
C ASN A 271 13.24 -9.69 -8.77
N ILE A 272 11.93 -9.70 -9.01
CA ILE A 272 10.97 -9.02 -8.15
C ILE A 272 10.78 -9.85 -6.88
N LYS A 273 10.90 -9.19 -5.74
CA LYS A 273 10.59 -9.77 -4.44
C LYS A 273 9.69 -8.82 -3.67
N VAL A 274 8.53 -9.30 -3.33
CA VAL A 274 7.55 -8.61 -2.47
C VAL A 274 7.58 -9.25 -1.10
N VAL A 275 7.69 -8.45 -0.07
CA VAL A 275 7.66 -8.88 1.33
C VAL A 275 6.54 -8.13 2.04
N LYS A 276 5.45 -8.83 2.35
CA LYS A 276 4.36 -8.33 3.20
C LYS A 276 4.63 -8.73 4.64
N ASN A 277 4.72 -7.77 5.52
CA ASN A 277 4.79 -7.98 6.96
C ASN A 277 3.37 -8.16 7.51
N ILE A 278 3.12 -9.26 8.22
CA ILE A 278 1.83 -9.56 8.86
C ILE A 278 1.98 -9.26 10.35
N PRO A 279 1.21 -8.31 10.91
CA PRO A 279 1.20 -8.04 12.35
C PRO A 279 0.77 -9.27 13.16
N ASN A 280 1.19 -9.33 14.42
CA ASN A 280 0.91 -10.49 15.31
C ASN A 280 -0.58 -10.66 15.64
N ASP A 281 -1.40 -9.63 15.44
CA ASP A 281 -2.85 -9.69 15.65
C ASP A 281 -3.55 -10.56 14.60
N PHE A 282 -2.89 -10.77 13.45
CA PHE A 282 -3.40 -11.63 12.40
C PHE A 282 -2.90 -13.06 12.57
N THR A 283 -3.81 -13.99 12.35
CA THR A 283 -3.58 -15.44 12.47
C THR A 283 -3.95 -16.15 11.17
N ASN A 284 -3.51 -17.39 11.02
CA ASN A 284 -3.88 -18.28 9.91
C ASN A 284 -3.71 -17.66 8.50
N PRO A 285 -2.53 -17.12 8.14
CA PRO A 285 -2.32 -16.63 6.79
C PRO A 285 -2.43 -17.79 5.80
N ILE A 286 -3.24 -17.62 4.74
CA ILE A 286 -3.46 -18.62 3.69
C ILE A 286 -3.30 -17.95 2.33
N ILE A 287 -2.33 -18.39 1.54
CA ILE A 287 -2.19 -17.94 0.15
C ILE A 287 -3.28 -18.64 -0.67
N LYS A 288 -4.10 -17.84 -1.36
CA LYS A 288 -5.24 -18.31 -2.16
C LYS A 288 -4.89 -18.45 -3.63
N ASP A 289 -4.23 -17.47 -4.20
CA ASP A 289 -3.91 -17.43 -5.61
C ASP A 289 -2.68 -16.57 -5.90
N THR A 290 -1.92 -16.96 -6.91
CA THR A 290 -0.84 -16.16 -7.51
C THR A 290 -0.91 -16.31 -9.02
N THR A 291 -1.08 -15.21 -9.74
CA THR A 291 -1.16 -15.25 -11.22
C THR A 291 0.18 -15.58 -11.85
N GLU A 292 1.28 -15.14 -11.25
CA GLU A 292 2.66 -15.39 -11.67
C GLU A 292 3.59 -15.48 -10.46
N GLY A 293 4.68 -16.22 -10.61
CA GLY A 293 5.70 -16.36 -9.58
C GLY A 293 5.34 -17.36 -8.50
N ARG A 294 5.99 -17.26 -7.35
CA ARG A 294 5.81 -18.13 -6.20
C ARG A 294 5.66 -17.33 -4.92
N ALA A 295 4.61 -17.59 -4.16
CA ALA A 295 4.41 -17.00 -2.85
C ALA A 295 4.57 -18.04 -1.75
N GLU A 296 5.22 -17.68 -0.66
CA GLU A 296 5.49 -18.53 0.50
C GLU A 296 5.25 -17.75 1.80
N ILE A 297 4.91 -18.48 2.87
CA ILE A 297 4.74 -17.93 4.20
C ILE A 297 5.98 -18.26 5.02
N GLU A 298 6.69 -17.24 5.48
CA GLU A 298 7.85 -17.36 6.36
C GLU A 298 7.62 -16.62 7.68
N GLY A 299 7.23 -17.34 8.72
CA GLY A 299 6.87 -16.74 10.01
C GLY A 299 5.71 -15.74 9.86
N ASN A 300 5.95 -14.50 10.17
CA ASN A 300 4.96 -13.41 10.07
C ASN A 300 5.07 -12.62 8.75
N LYS A 301 5.58 -13.25 7.68
CA LYS A 301 5.76 -12.60 6.39
C LYS A 301 5.21 -13.46 5.27
N ILE A 302 4.64 -12.81 4.26
CA ILE A 302 4.40 -13.41 2.96
C ILE A 302 5.48 -12.89 2.02
N ILE A 303 6.20 -13.81 1.40
CA ILE A 303 7.25 -13.52 0.43
C ILE A 303 6.76 -14.01 -0.93
N TRP A 304 6.59 -13.07 -1.86
CA TRP A 304 6.21 -13.34 -3.23
C TRP A 304 7.34 -12.98 -4.17
N THR A 305 7.79 -13.93 -4.97
CA THR A 305 8.90 -13.80 -5.91
C THR A 305 8.43 -14.03 -7.34
N ILE A 306 8.87 -13.13 -8.25
CA ILE A 306 8.60 -13.21 -9.68
C ILE A 306 9.92 -13.04 -10.42
N ASP A 307 10.29 -14.03 -11.22
CA ASP A 307 11.55 -13.99 -11.96
C ASP A 307 11.54 -12.92 -13.04
N LYS A 308 10.41 -12.80 -13.76
CA LYS A 308 10.28 -11.86 -14.89
C LYS A 308 8.83 -11.40 -15.07
N LEU A 309 8.62 -10.08 -15.10
CA LEU A 309 7.33 -9.44 -15.37
C LEU A 309 7.42 -8.71 -16.72
N PRO A 310 6.63 -9.11 -17.73
CA PRO A 310 6.62 -8.45 -19.05
C PRO A 310 6.15 -6.99 -18.98
N PRO A 311 6.46 -6.15 -19.97
CA PRO A 311 5.87 -4.83 -20.13
C PRO A 311 4.34 -4.88 -20.17
N ASP A 312 3.69 -3.85 -19.61
CA ASP A 312 2.23 -3.68 -19.61
C ASP A 312 1.42 -4.88 -19.09
N TYR A 313 2.03 -5.76 -18.29
CA TYR A 313 1.40 -6.94 -17.73
C TYR A 313 1.08 -6.75 -16.26
N THR A 314 -0.10 -7.22 -15.84
CA THR A 314 -0.59 -7.16 -14.45
C THR A 314 -0.50 -8.53 -13.81
N VAL A 315 0.00 -8.56 -12.58
CA VAL A 315 0.10 -9.76 -11.74
C VAL A 315 -0.49 -9.49 -10.37
N MET A 316 -0.91 -10.55 -9.71
CA MET A 316 -1.56 -10.48 -8.40
C MET A 316 -1.10 -11.65 -7.51
N CYS A 317 -0.94 -11.36 -6.21
CA CYS A 317 -0.86 -12.35 -5.15
C CYS A 317 -2.00 -12.11 -4.16
N LYS A 318 -2.86 -13.10 -3.96
CA LYS A 318 -4.02 -13.03 -3.06
C LYS A 318 -3.83 -13.98 -1.88
N PHE A 319 -4.14 -13.49 -0.68
CA PHE A 319 -4.10 -14.27 0.54
C PHE A 319 -5.16 -13.79 1.54
N THR A 320 -5.46 -14.60 2.54
CA THR A 320 -6.39 -14.26 3.63
C THR A 320 -5.72 -14.45 4.96
N CYS A 321 -6.13 -13.65 5.95
CA CYS A 321 -5.77 -13.82 7.35
C CYS A 321 -7.02 -13.69 8.21
N ASN A 322 -6.98 -14.28 9.41
CA ASN A 322 -7.99 -14.08 10.43
C ASN A 322 -7.51 -13.05 11.45
N ILE A 323 -8.43 -12.22 11.94
CA ILE A 323 -8.17 -11.29 13.04
C ILE A 323 -9.36 -11.30 14.01
N MET A 324 -9.07 -11.44 15.29
CA MET A 324 -10.06 -11.28 16.36
C MET A 324 -9.67 -10.09 17.22
N VAL A 325 -10.56 -9.11 17.32
CA VAL A 325 -10.37 -7.91 18.13
C VAL A 325 -11.33 -7.92 19.31
N THR A 326 -10.82 -7.62 20.50
CA THR A 326 -11.57 -7.57 21.76
C THR A 326 -11.64 -6.16 22.34
N ASP A 327 -11.03 -5.20 21.66
CA ASP A 327 -11.00 -3.79 22.04
C ASP A 327 -11.00 -2.90 20.79
N ILE A 328 -11.28 -1.62 20.97
CA ILE A 328 -11.37 -0.61 19.91
C ILE A 328 -10.01 -0.03 19.48
N THR A 329 -8.89 -0.61 19.93
CA THR A 329 -7.57 -0.13 19.53
C THR A 329 -7.36 -0.37 18.05
N LYS A 330 -6.93 0.65 17.35
CA LYS A 330 -6.69 0.60 15.89
C LYS A 330 -5.71 -0.51 15.53
N ARG A 331 -6.05 -1.32 14.52
CA ARG A 331 -5.23 -2.42 14.00
C ARG A 331 -4.65 -2.03 12.66
N ARG A 332 -3.35 -2.31 12.47
CA ARG A 332 -2.63 -2.05 11.23
C ARG A 332 -2.47 -3.33 10.43
N THR A 333 -2.52 -3.22 9.11
CA THR A 333 -2.42 -4.36 8.20
C THR A 333 -0.99 -4.79 7.90
N GLY A 334 0.00 -3.97 8.27
CA GLY A 334 1.42 -4.20 8.04
C GLY A 334 1.92 -3.67 6.70
N THR A 335 3.20 -3.35 6.66
CA THR A 335 3.86 -2.73 5.50
C THR A 335 4.21 -3.74 4.41
N ILE A 336 4.41 -3.25 3.19
CA ILE A 336 4.92 -4.01 2.06
C ILE A 336 6.23 -3.39 1.59
N GLU A 337 7.21 -4.25 1.32
CA GLU A 337 8.46 -3.89 0.69
C GLU A 337 8.59 -4.64 -0.64
N VAL A 338 8.93 -3.93 -1.71
CA VAL A 338 9.15 -4.49 -3.05
C VAL A 338 10.55 -4.16 -3.51
N THR A 339 11.29 -5.15 -3.94
CA THR A 339 12.58 -4.97 -4.62
C THR A 339 12.51 -5.53 -6.02
N TYR A 340 13.16 -4.88 -6.98
CA TYR A 340 13.13 -5.29 -8.39
C TYR A 340 14.35 -4.81 -9.16
N GLN A 341 14.56 -5.40 -10.33
CA GLN A 341 15.55 -4.97 -11.31
C GLN A 341 14.88 -4.77 -12.67
N ALA A 342 15.32 -3.73 -13.41
CA ALA A 342 14.86 -3.49 -14.76
C ALA A 342 16.04 -3.17 -15.69
N ALA A 343 15.89 -3.52 -16.97
CA ALA A 343 16.88 -3.23 -18.01
C ALA A 343 16.58 -1.94 -18.79
N SER A 344 15.60 -1.16 -18.37
CA SER A 344 15.22 0.14 -18.94
C SER A 344 15.47 1.26 -17.94
N SER A 345 16.04 2.37 -18.44
CA SER A 345 16.29 3.55 -17.62
C SER A 345 14.97 4.21 -17.15
N TYR A 346 14.96 4.65 -15.90
CA TYR A 346 13.90 5.47 -15.31
C TYR A 346 13.89 6.88 -15.89
N ALA A 347 15.02 7.34 -16.42
CA ALA A 347 15.19 8.65 -17.05
C ALA A 347 14.61 8.71 -18.48
N GLU A 348 13.33 8.41 -18.65
CA GLU A 348 12.55 8.57 -19.90
C GLU A 348 13.29 8.14 -21.18
N GLY A 349 13.85 6.94 -21.16
CA GLY A 349 14.51 6.33 -22.31
C GLY A 349 15.94 6.84 -22.52
N LEU A 350 16.63 7.31 -21.47
CA LEU A 350 18.08 7.49 -21.54
C LEU A 350 18.71 6.20 -22.07
N ALA A 351 19.44 6.31 -23.15
CA ALA A 351 20.08 5.18 -23.82
C ALA A 351 21.45 5.57 -24.36
N ILE A 352 22.25 4.57 -24.66
CA ILE A 352 23.54 4.75 -25.33
C ILE A 352 23.28 4.60 -26.81
N ASP A 353 23.52 5.69 -27.56
CA ASP A 353 23.35 5.75 -29.02
C ASP A 353 24.57 5.20 -29.76
N LYS A 354 25.74 5.66 -29.35
CA LYS A 354 26.98 5.37 -30.08
C LYS A 354 28.14 5.14 -29.11
N PHE A 355 29.00 4.20 -29.48
CA PHE A 355 30.26 3.93 -28.81
C PHE A 355 31.33 3.69 -29.83
N ASP A 356 32.42 4.44 -29.74
CA ASP A 356 33.65 4.22 -30.51
C ASP A 356 34.81 4.12 -29.51
N ALA A 357 35.67 3.17 -29.72
CA ALA A 357 36.90 3.00 -28.96
C ALA A 357 37.91 2.19 -29.79
N TYR A 358 39.15 2.47 -29.56
CA TYR A 358 40.25 1.81 -30.27
C TYR A 358 41.11 1.03 -29.27
N THR A 359 41.74 -0.02 -29.81
CA THR A 359 42.70 -0.85 -29.07
C THR A 359 43.83 -1.31 -29.96
N ARG A 360 44.73 -2.11 -29.46
CA ARG A 360 45.95 -2.55 -30.15
C ARG A 360 45.63 -3.45 -31.32
N ASN A 361 46.01 -2.99 -32.56
CA ASN A 361 45.84 -3.72 -33.81
C ASN A 361 47.05 -3.58 -34.71
N LYS A 362 47.19 -4.48 -35.66
CA LYS A 362 48.16 -4.37 -36.75
C LYS A 362 47.45 -4.50 -38.09
N PHE A 363 47.83 -3.71 -39.04
CA PHE A 363 47.33 -3.85 -40.40
C PHE A 363 48.46 -3.56 -41.42
N TYR A 364 48.51 -4.40 -42.41
CA TYR A 364 49.55 -4.28 -43.46
C TYR A 364 49.02 -4.95 -44.71
N VAL A 365 49.62 -4.57 -45.86
CA VAL A 365 49.50 -5.31 -47.13
C VAL A 365 50.62 -6.35 -47.16
N ASP A 366 50.18 -7.62 -47.15
CA ASP A 366 51.09 -8.75 -47.37
C ASP A 366 51.39 -8.78 -48.87
N THR A 367 52.66 -8.56 -49.25
CA THR A 367 53.11 -8.37 -50.64
C THR A 367 54.19 -9.37 -50.87
N VAL A 368 53.96 -10.29 -51.84
CA VAL A 368 54.90 -11.34 -52.19
C VAL A 368 55.21 -11.25 -53.74
N GLU A 369 56.42 -11.04 -54.08
CA GLU A 369 56.84 -11.07 -55.48
C GLU A 369 56.81 -12.52 -55.98
N ARG A 370 56.37 -12.74 -57.21
CA ARG A 370 56.37 -14.05 -57.86
C ARG A 370 57.72 -14.49 -58.30
N ASP A 371 58.16 -15.68 -57.94
CA ASP A 371 59.49 -16.24 -58.37
C ASP A 371 59.56 -16.44 -59.84
N GLU A 372 58.48 -16.73 -60.55
CA GLU A 372 58.43 -17.02 -61.98
C GLU A 372 58.17 -15.78 -62.83
N GLU A 373 57.70 -14.67 -62.24
CA GLU A 373 57.30 -13.44 -62.89
C GLU A 373 57.81 -12.23 -62.10
N PRO A 374 59.11 -11.89 -62.18
CA PRO A 374 59.67 -10.74 -61.46
C PRO A 374 58.97 -9.42 -61.83
N GLY A 375 58.69 -8.60 -60.82
CA GLY A 375 57.91 -7.37 -60.94
C GLY A 375 56.42 -7.56 -60.83
N ILE A 376 55.89 -8.79 -60.71
CA ILE A 376 54.49 -9.06 -60.38
C ILE A 376 54.38 -9.49 -58.91
N PHE A 377 53.58 -8.71 -58.17
CA PHE A 377 53.36 -8.94 -56.75
C PHE A 377 51.95 -9.48 -56.48
N ASP A 378 51.82 -10.57 -55.75
CA ASP A 378 50.57 -11.02 -55.16
C ASP A 378 50.39 -10.31 -53.84
N CYS A 379 49.31 -9.55 -53.74
CA CYS A 379 49.00 -8.71 -52.57
C CYS A 379 47.72 -9.10 -51.91
N LYS A 380 47.62 -8.96 -50.57
CA LYS A 380 46.39 -9.03 -49.78
C LYS A 380 46.53 -8.05 -48.64
N LEU A 381 45.39 -7.43 -48.21
CA LEU A 381 45.34 -6.69 -46.98
C LEU A 381 45.14 -7.65 -45.82
N VAL A 382 45.92 -7.47 -44.77
CA VAL A 382 45.79 -8.21 -43.51
C VAL A 382 45.49 -7.22 -42.39
N PHE A 383 44.39 -7.45 -41.70
CA PHE A 383 44.07 -6.80 -40.41
C PHE A 383 44.21 -7.82 -39.29
N ASP A 384 45.11 -7.59 -38.36
CA ASP A 384 45.44 -8.49 -37.25
C ASP A 384 44.90 -7.89 -35.92
N ASN A 385 43.84 -8.45 -35.41
CA ASN A 385 43.35 -8.13 -34.04
C ASN A 385 44.31 -8.73 -33.01
N SER A 386 45.28 -7.92 -32.60
CA SER A 386 46.27 -8.34 -31.58
C SER A 386 45.81 -8.09 -30.14
N SER A 387 44.55 -7.68 -29.93
CA SER A 387 43.97 -7.34 -28.61
C SER A 387 43.12 -8.47 -28.05
N GLU A 388 42.79 -8.36 -26.77
CA GLU A 388 41.81 -9.23 -26.12
C GLU A 388 40.36 -8.90 -26.52
N PHE A 389 40.09 -7.79 -27.17
CA PHE A 389 38.75 -7.34 -27.52
C PHE A 389 38.23 -7.93 -28.83
N ILE A 390 36.93 -7.97 -28.97
CA ILE A 390 36.25 -8.16 -30.24
C ILE A 390 36.29 -6.84 -31.03
N ILE A 391 36.76 -6.86 -32.25
CA ILE A 391 36.86 -5.71 -33.15
C ILE A 391 35.84 -5.81 -34.27
N GLN A 392 35.13 -4.72 -34.50
CA GLN A 392 34.31 -4.52 -35.68
C GLN A 392 35.08 -3.69 -36.71
N LEU A 393 35.26 -4.24 -37.91
CA LEU A 393 35.93 -3.56 -39.02
C LEU A 393 34.89 -2.94 -39.96
N PHE A 394 34.76 -1.60 -39.94
CA PHE A 394 33.72 -0.89 -40.73
C PHE A 394 34.16 -0.67 -42.18
N ASN A 395 35.41 -0.42 -42.40
CA ASN A 395 35.93 -0.14 -43.71
C ASN A 395 37.38 -0.60 -43.84
N ALA A 396 37.73 -1.14 -44.99
CA ALA A 396 39.08 -1.59 -45.29
C ALA A 396 39.41 -1.30 -46.77
N ASP A 397 39.83 -0.07 -47.05
CA ASP A 397 40.20 0.38 -48.38
C ASP A 397 41.70 0.29 -48.59
N VAL A 398 42.11 -0.18 -49.76
CA VAL A 398 43.50 -0.14 -50.24
C VAL A 398 43.55 0.54 -51.62
N TYR A 399 44.34 1.58 -51.72
CA TYR A 399 44.47 2.40 -52.92
C TYR A 399 45.79 2.09 -53.70
N SER A 400 45.74 2.23 -55.03
CA SER A 400 46.93 2.16 -55.87
C SER A 400 47.94 3.21 -55.45
N PRO A 401 49.28 2.90 -55.48
CA PRO A 401 50.30 3.88 -55.23
C PRO A 401 50.34 4.99 -56.28
N GLU A 402 49.97 4.67 -57.57
CA GLU A 402 50.04 5.56 -58.72
C GLU A 402 48.74 6.37 -58.96
N ASP A 403 47.59 5.82 -58.56
CA ASP A 403 46.27 6.44 -58.77
C ASP A 403 45.36 6.23 -57.52
N GLU A 404 45.17 7.32 -56.77
CA GLU A 404 44.31 7.32 -55.59
C GLU A 404 42.85 7.01 -55.90
N ARG A 405 42.41 7.00 -57.16
CA ARG A 405 41.05 6.63 -57.56
C ARG A 405 40.88 5.14 -57.78
N LYS A 406 41.98 4.42 -57.93
CA LYS A 406 41.98 2.98 -58.17
C LYS A 406 42.10 2.27 -56.82
N LYS A 407 40.97 1.66 -56.32
CA LYS A 407 40.97 0.81 -55.19
C LYS A 407 41.20 -0.65 -55.56
N PHE A 408 41.98 -1.36 -54.75
CA PHE A 408 42.21 -2.81 -54.87
C PHE A 408 41.32 -3.57 -53.88
N VAL A 409 41.04 -2.96 -52.75
CA VAL A 409 40.13 -3.46 -51.72
C VAL A 409 39.21 -2.33 -51.40
N ASP A 410 37.91 -2.58 -51.43
CA ASP A 410 36.83 -1.63 -51.17
C ASP A 410 35.68 -2.43 -50.54
N ILE A 411 35.67 -2.55 -49.21
CA ILE A 411 34.75 -3.39 -48.51
C ILE A 411 33.81 -2.53 -47.66
N ASP A 412 32.52 -2.80 -47.77
CA ASP A 412 31.53 -2.25 -46.86
C ASP A 412 31.70 -2.88 -45.45
N PRO A 413 31.89 -2.07 -44.42
CA PRO A 413 32.04 -2.58 -43.04
C PRO A 413 30.88 -3.46 -42.56
N ASN A 414 29.69 -3.34 -43.15
CA ASN A 414 28.57 -4.19 -42.82
C ASN A 414 28.74 -5.65 -43.25
N ASP A 415 29.61 -5.91 -44.24
CA ASP A 415 29.84 -7.24 -44.79
C ASP A 415 31.02 -7.94 -44.13
N VAL A 416 31.76 -7.26 -43.28
CA VAL A 416 32.89 -7.82 -42.54
C VAL A 416 32.45 -8.40 -41.21
N PRO A 417 32.65 -9.70 -40.96
CA PRO A 417 32.36 -10.28 -39.64
C PRO A 417 33.21 -9.65 -38.56
N MET A 418 32.69 -9.70 -37.34
CA MET A 418 33.45 -9.28 -36.16
C MET A 418 34.68 -10.16 -35.95
N LEU A 419 35.80 -9.55 -35.62
CA LEU A 419 37.06 -10.22 -35.38
C LEU A 419 37.24 -10.51 -33.89
N PRO A 420 37.18 -11.76 -33.44
CA PRO A 420 37.53 -12.15 -32.07
C PRO A 420 38.97 -11.81 -31.71
N SER A 421 39.33 -11.91 -30.44
CA SER A 421 40.69 -11.77 -29.97
C SER A 421 41.65 -12.69 -30.77
N GLY A 422 42.78 -12.15 -31.25
CA GLY A 422 43.81 -12.87 -31.99
C GLY A 422 43.44 -13.31 -33.42
N ALA A 423 42.26 -12.94 -33.91
CA ALA A 423 41.87 -13.24 -35.30
C ALA A 423 42.52 -12.29 -36.32
N GLN A 424 42.74 -12.80 -37.53
CA GLN A 424 43.16 -12.00 -38.65
C GLN A 424 42.10 -11.99 -39.74
N TRP A 425 41.77 -10.80 -40.26
CA TRP A 425 40.98 -10.67 -41.46
C TRP A 425 41.90 -10.47 -42.66
N HIS A 426 41.69 -11.24 -43.72
CA HIS A 426 42.41 -11.16 -44.99
C HIS A 426 41.44 -10.77 -46.08
N SER A 427 41.78 -9.71 -46.85
CA SER A 427 41.06 -9.41 -48.08
C SER A 427 41.29 -10.47 -49.17
N THR A 428 40.52 -10.36 -50.24
CA THR A 428 40.83 -11.08 -51.49
C THR A 428 42.21 -10.67 -51.99
N LYS A 429 42.89 -11.57 -52.70
CA LYS A 429 44.19 -11.32 -53.29
C LYS A 429 44.02 -10.51 -54.57
N TRP A 430 44.91 -9.56 -54.77
CA TRP A 430 45.07 -8.87 -56.06
C TRP A 430 46.48 -8.92 -56.54
N GLN A 431 46.66 -8.69 -57.82
CA GLN A 431 47.99 -8.60 -58.43
C GLN A 431 48.33 -7.14 -58.72
N TYR A 432 49.60 -6.82 -58.50
CA TYR A 432 50.16 -5.49 -58.81
C TYR A 432 51.48 -5.63 -59.49
N GLU A 433 51.68 -4.92 -60.65
CA GLU A 433 52.90 -4.89 -61.45
C GLU A 433 53.66 -3.63 -61.11
N SER A 434 54.93 -3.75 -60.74
CA SER A 434 55.83 -2.63 -60.40
C SER A 434 57.26 -3.07 -60.46
N ASP A 435 58.14 -2.17 -60.93
CA ASP A 435 59.62 -2.35 -60.97
C ASP A 435 60.22 -2.23 -59.53
N GLU A 436 59.50 -1.57 -58.59
CA GLU A 436 59.92 -1.38 -57.20
C GLU A 436 58.93 -2.02 -56.27
N TYR A 437 59.38 -2.34 -55.05
CA TYR A 437 58.50 -2.89 -54.03
C TYR A 437 57.34 -1.92 -53.71
N PRO A 438 56.07 -2.30 -53.94
CA PRO A 438 54.92 -1.38 -53.86
C PRO A 438 54.57 -1.03 -52.43
N THR A 439 54.29 0.27 -52.21
CA THR A 439 53.80 0.79 -50.94
C THR A 439 52.37 1.31 -51.10
N PHE A 440 51.40 0.59 -50.59
CA PHE A 440 49.98 0.90 -50.72
C PHE A 440 49.50 1.88 -49.66
N ARG A 441 48.66 2.83 -50.08
CA ARG A 441 47.89 3.67 -49.12
C ARG A 441 46.68 2.92 -48.64
N LYS A 442 46.45 2.97 -47.34
CA LYS A 442 45.37 2.23 -46.68
C LYS A 442 44.48 3.19 -45.88
N LYS A 443 43.15 2.99 -45.91
CA LYS A 443 42.20 3.63 -45.05
C LYS A 443 41.37 2.53 -44.37
N LEU A 444 41.44 2.48 -43.05
CA LEU A 444 40.73 1.50 -42.28
C LEU A 444 39.90 2.23 -41.20
N GLU A 445 38.67 1.77 -41.00
CA GLU A 445 37.79 2.23 -39.95
C GLU A 445 37.34 0.99 -39.15
N PHE A 446 37.64 0.99 -37.88
CA PHE A 446 37.33 -0.11 -36.98
C PHE A 446 37.10 0.39 -35.57
N ARG A 447 36.40 -0.40 -34.75
CA ARG A 447 36.18 -0.08 -33.35
C ARG A 447 36.11 -1.36 -32.49
N VAL A 448 36.33 -1.17 -31.19
CA VAL A 448 36.03 -2.21 -30.18
C VAL A 448 34.52 -2.37 -30.03
N MET A 449 34.07 -3.59 -29.94
CA MET A 449 32.67 -3.90 -29.68
C MET A 449 32.28 -3.55 -28.24
N PRO A 450 31.20 -2.80 -28.03
CA PRO A 450 30.67 -2.54 -26.72
C PRO A 450 29.66 -3.61 -26.26
N ASP A 451 29.54 -3.75 -24.96
CA ASP A 451 28.42 -4.35 -24.29
C ASP A 451 27.62 -3.25 -23.56
N PHE A 452 26.43 -2.99 -24.04
CA PHE A 452 25.54 -1.96 -23.49
C PHE A 452 24.61 -2.56 -22.45
N GLN A 453 24.74 -2.09 -21.21
CA GLN A 453 23.92 -2.54 -20.11
C GLN A 453 23.17 -1.36 -19.48
N THR A 454 21.87 -1.53 -19.24
CA THR A 454 21.08 -0.65 -18.41
C THR A 454 20.54 -1.47 -17.25
N ILE A 455 20.89 -1.07 -16.04
CA ILE A 455 20.52 -1.77 -14.81
C ILE A 455 19.84 -0.78 -13.88
N VAL A 456 18.59 -1.02 -13.57
CA VAL A 456 17.85 -0.29 -12.55
C VAL A 456 17.64 -1.23 -11.36
N ASN A 457 18.07 -0.81 -10.18
CA ASN A 457 17.72 -1.46 -8.92
C ASN A 457 16.67 -0.60 -8.22
N GLY A 458 15.48 -1.12 -8.10
CA GLY A 458 14.35 -0.43 -7.48
C GLY A 458 13.98 -1.02 -6.14
N THR A 459 13.61 -0.15 -5.21
CA THR A 459 12.96 -0.50 -3.95
C THR A 459 11.71 0.35 -3.79
N MET A 460 10.62 -0.26 -3.34
CA MET A 460 9.38 0.44 -3.02
C MET A 460 8.92 0.01 -1.64
N ALA A 461 8.50 0.98 -0.83
CA ALA A 461 7.87 0.76 0.46
C ALA A 461 6.43 1.29 0.41
N LEU A 462 5.46 0.45 0.75
CA LEU A 462 4.05 0.81 0.86
C LEU A 462 3.70 0.89 2.35
N SER A 463 3.04 1.99 2.73
CA SER A 463 2.53 2.15 4.08
C SER A 463 1.37 1.19 4.33
N ASP A 464 1.19 0.86 5.60
CA ASP A 464 0.08 0.03 6.07
C ASP A 464 -1.22 0.83 6.19
N VAL A 465 -2.32 0.10 6.21
CA VAL A 465 -3.68 0.62 6.42
C VAL A 465 -4.13 0.35 7.84
N ILE A 466 -5.00 1.21 8.35
CA ILE A 466 -5.67 1.03 9.63
C ILE A 466 -7.03 0.41 9.35
N LEU A 467 -7.30 -0.75 9.97
CA LEU A 467 -8.64 -1.34 9.97
C LEU A 467 -9.55 -0.55 10.90
N GLU A 468 -10.75 -0.31 10.44
CA GLU A 468 -11.81 0.35 11.19
C GLU A 468 -12.61 -0.68 11.96
N ILE A 469 -12.85 -0.40 13.25
CA ILE A 469 -13.52 -1.34 14.16
C ILE A 469 -14.94 -0.88 14.40
N GLY A 470 -15.90 -1.71 14.01
CA GLY A 470 -17.31 -1.53 14.34
C GLY A 470 -17.59 -1.97 15.77
N SER A 471 -18.12 -1.08 16.57
CA SER A 471 -18.54 -1.37 17.95
C SER A 471 -19.66 -0.43 18.39
N ILE A 472 -20.68 -0.99 19.02
CA ILE A 472 -21.78 -0.23 19.60
C ILE A 472 -21.87 -0.60 21.08
N THR A 473 -22.01 0.40 21.93
CA THR A 473 -22.41 0.22 23.32
C THR A 473 -23.76 0.86 23.57
N GLY A 474 -24.53 0.31 24.49
CA GLY A 474 -25.82 0.86 24.81
C GLY A 474 -26.18 0.65 26.29
N VAL A 475 -26.97 1.56 26.82
CA VAL A 475 -27.49 1.48 28.18
C VAL A 475 -29.00 1.71 28.13
N MET A 476 -29.73 0.77 28.71
CA MET A 476 -31.17 0.89 28.90
C MET A 476 -31.48 1.25 30.33
N SER A 477 -32.36 2.22 30.51
CA SER A 477 -32.85 2.61 31.84
C SER A 477 -34.35 2.90 31.82
N TYR A 478 -34.99 2.68 32.96
CA TYR A 478 -36.38 3.05 33.17
C TYR A 478 -36.46 4.12 34.25
N ASN A 479 -37.35 5.07 34.05
CA ASN A 479 -37.61 6.08 35.08
C ASN A 479 -38.25 5.47 36.35
N LEU A 480 -38.91 4.32 36.21
CA LEU A 480 -39.48 3.53 37.29
C LEU A 480 -39.27 2.04 37.02
N THR A 481 -38.76 1.31 37.98
CA THR A 481 -38.65 -0.16 37.95
C THR A 481 -39.79 -0.87 38.70
N GLU A 482 -40.61 -0.13 39.42
CA GLU A 482 -41.76 -0.62 40.16
C GLU A 482 -43.04 0.11 39.73
N VAL A 483 -44.06 -0.63 39.33
CA VAL A 483 -45.34 -0.07 38.91
C VAL A 483 -46.49 -0.59 39.82
N PRO A 484 -47.55 0.22 40.03
CA PRO A 484 -48.67 -0.22 40.85
C PRO A 484 -49.46 -1.31 40.15
N THR A 485 -49.82 -2.38 40.90
CA THR A 485 -50.73 -3.41 40.41
C THR A 485 -52.13 -2.85 40.15
N TYR A 486 -52.81 -3.41 39.13
CA TYR A 486 -54.19 -3.10 38.74
C TYR A 486 -54.46 -1.61 38.44
N ARG A 487 -53.45 -0.91 37.99
CA ARG A 487 -53.52 0.48 37.54
C ARG A 487 -52.67 0.68 36.31
N THR A 488 -53.17 1.42 35.35
CA THR A 488 -52.40 1.82 34.18
C THR A 488 -51.38 2.90 34.57
N LYS A 489 -50.11 2.69 34.18
CA LYS A 489 -49.01 3.60 34.43
C LYS A 489 -48.00 3.48 33.30
N ASP A 490 -47.59 4.62 32.75
CA ASP A 490 -46.51 4.64 31.79
C ASP A 490 -45.15 4.67 32.48
N VAL A 491 -44.25 3.81 32.01
CA VAL A 491 -42.84 3.81 32.40
C VAL A 491 -42.07 4.36 31.23
N ILE A 492 -41.32 5.43 31.47
CA ILE A 492 -40.47 6.01 30.41
C ILE A 492 -39.18 5.21 30.36
N ALA A 493 -38.96 4.61 29.20
CA ALA A 493 -37.76 3.92 28.83
C ALA A 493 -36.80 4.92 28.16
N THR A 494 -35.55 4.93 28.58
CA THR A 494 -34.49 5.70 27.94
C THR A 494 -33.40 4.73 27.48
N LEU A 495 -33.21 4.67 26.18
CA LEU A 495 -32.20 3.86 25.53
C LEU A 495 -31.14 4.77 24.92
N LYS A 496 -29.94 4.71 25.45
CA LYS A 496 -28.79 5.47 24.92
C LYS A 496 -27.81 4.54 24.25
N MET A 497 -27.46 4.85 23.00
CA MET A 497 -26.50 4.13 22.20
C MET A 497 -25.33 5.05 21.84
N VAL A 498 -24.15 4.48 21.75
CA VAL A 498 -22.92 5.18 21.30
C VAL A 498 -22.19 4.27 20.32
N ASN A 499 -21.84 4.81 19.16
CA ASN A 499 -20.84 4.18 18.31
C ASN A 499 -19.46 4.48 18.90
N ASN A 500 -18.96 3.58 19.70
CA ASN A 500 -17.65 3.69 20.35
C ASN A 500 -16.53 3.04 19.52
N GLY A 501 -16.85 2.52 18.32
CA GLY A 501 -15.87 2.04 17.33
C GLY A 501 -15.20 3.16 16.58
N SER A 502 -14.32 2.81 15.64
CA SER A 502 -13.71 3.73 14.68
C SER A 502 -14.36 3.66 13.29
N ALA A 503 -15.18 2.62 13.03
CA ALA A 503 -15.91 2.49 11.79
C ALA A 503 -17.23 3.26 11.85
N PRO A 504 -17.64 3.99 10.81
CA PRO A 504 -19.01 4.44 10.65
C PRO A 504 -19.92 3.23 10.47
N LEU A 505 -21.14 3.33 11.00
CA LEU A 505 -22.12 2.25 10.94
C LEU A 505 -23.29 2.66 10.07
N ASP A 506 -23.76 1.72 9.27
CA ASP A 506 -24.93 1.84 8.40
C ASP A 506 -25.98 0.80 8.80
N GLU A 507 -27.19 0.97 8.32
CA GLU A 507 -28.28 0.01 8.52
C GLU A 507 -28.56 -0.34 9.99
N VAL A 508 -28.42 0.62 10.91
CA VAL A 508 -28.67 0.40 12.33
C VAL A 508 -30.15 0.11 12.60
N THR A 509 -30.40 -1.03 13.22
CA THR A 509 -31.72 -1.49 13.57
C THR A 509 -31.79 -1.80 15.06
N ILE A 510 -32.86 -1.38 15.73
CA ILE A 510 -33.12 -1.66 17.13
C ILE A 510 -34.38 -2.52 17.22
N ILE A 511 -34.32 -3.63 17.93
CA ILE A 511 -35.44 -4.55 18.15
C ILE A 511 -35.62 -4.74 19.65
N GLN A 512 -36.81 -4.42 20.18
CA GLN A 512 -37.19 -4.76 21.56
C GLN A 512 -38.32 -5.80 21.55
N GLN A 513 -38.13 -6.89 22.33
CA GLN A 513 -38.97 -8.07 22.32
C GLN A 513 -39.66 -8.31 23.67
N TYR A 514 -40.59 -9.26 23.68
CA TYR A 514 -41.30 -9.80 24.82
C TYR A 514 -42.34 -8.86 25.45
N PHE A 515 -42.94 -7.95 24.69
CA PHE A 515 -44.13 -7.21 25.14
C PHE A 515 -45.31 -8.15 25.40
N THR A 516 -46.16 -7.76 26.30
CA THR A 516 -47.32 -8.54 26.73
C THR A 516 -48.59 -7.66 26.78
N ASP A 517 -49.75 -8.26 26.96
CA ASP A 517 -51.01 -7.49 27.10
C ASP A 517 -51.03 -6.58 28.36
N GLU A 518 -50.11 -6.82 29.33
CA GLU A 518 -49.96 -6.00 30.53
C GLU A 518 -48.87 -4.95 30.40
N TYR A 519 -47.96 -5.13 29.42
CA TYR A 519 -46.87 -4.22 29.08
C TYR A 519 -46.86 -4.04 27.56
N GLU A 520 -47.50 -2.98 27.10
CA GLU A 520 -47.66 -2.71 25.67
C GLU A 520 -46.51 -1.84 25.13
N PRO A 521 -46.11 -2.01 23.86
CA PRO A 521 -45.09 -1.18 23.24
C PRO A 521 -45.59 0.25 23.01
N PRO A 522 -44.66 1.22 22.80
CA PRO A 522 -45.00 2.59 22.46
C PRO A 522 -45.67 2.66 21.08
N LYS A 523 -46.35 3.74 20.75
CA LYS A 523 -46.73 4.08 19.40
C LYS A 523 -45.62 4.88 18.72
N ALA A 524 -45.61 4.89 17.37
CA ALA A 524 -44.56 5.59 16.63
C ALA A 524 -44.45 7.11 16.97
N ASP A 525 -45.61 7.73 17.22
CA ASP A 525 -45.70 9.17 17.58
C ASP A 525 -45.33 9.46 19.07
N GLU A 526 -45.09 8.42 19.86
CA GLU A 526 -44.68 8.53 21.26
C GLU A 526 -43.15 8.38 21.43
N ILE A 527 -42.43 8.00 20.38
CA ILE A 527 -40.98 7.80 20.39
C ILE A 527 -40.27 9.12 20.11
N LYS A 528 -39.43 9.56 21.01
CA LYS A 528 -38.53 10.70 20.80
C LYS A 528 -37.12 10.21 20.55
N LEU A 529 -36.45 10.78 19.59
CA LEU A 529 -35.05 10.52 19.24
C LEU A 529 -34.23 11.78 19.34
N LEU A 530 -33.17 11.71 20.10
CA LEU A 530 -32.09 12.69 20.05
C LEU A 530 -30.88 12.05 19.35
N TRP A 531 -30.41 12.69 18.30
CA TRP A 531 -29.21 12.28 17.58
C TRP A 531 -28.13 13.35 17.74
N ASP A 532 -27.04 12.99 18.41
CA ASP A 532 -25.98 13.93 18.84
C ASP A 532 -26.54 15.15 19.61
N GLY A 533 -27.62 14.91 20.37
CA GLY A 533 -28.29 15.92 21.17
C GLY A 533 -29.31 16.79 20.42
N GLU A 534 -29.49 16.60 19.15
CA GLU A 534 -30.51 17.25 18.33
C GLU A 534 -31.76 16.36 18.19
N GLU A 535 -32.96 16.95 18.35
CA GLU A 535 -34.21 16.20 18.24
C GLU A 535 -34.49 15.87 16.76
N VAL A 536 -34.68 14.58 16.48
CA VAL A 536 -35.01 14.04 15.16
C VAL A 536 -36.42 13.47 15.18
N GLU A 537 -37.26 13.83 14.22
CA GLU A 537 -38.59 13.30 14.08
C GLU A 537 -38.55 11.84 13.59
N VAL A 538 -39.16 10.94 14.35
CA VAL A 538 -39.25 9.51 14.00
C VAL A 538 -40.43 9.32 13.05
N SER A 539 -40.17 8.99 11.79
CA SER A 539 -41.26 8.73 10.84
C SER A 539 -42.04 7.44 11.22
N ALA A 540 -43.32 7.40 10.92
CA ALA A 540 -44.10 6.20 11.13
C ALA A 540 -43.61 4.98 10.32
N GLY A 541 -42.89 5.20 9.23
CA GLY A 541 -42.28 4.16 8.42
C GLY A 541 -41.03 3.55 9.01
N ALA A 542 -40.33 4.28 9.88
CA ALA A 542 -39.14 3.79 10.59
C ALA A 542 -39.47 2.80 11.71
N VAL A 543 -40.74 2.74 12.17
CA VAL A 543 -41.17 1.90 13.28
C VAL A 543 -42.13 0.84 12.78
N SER A 544 -41.83 -0.41 13.04
CA SER A 544 -42.70 -1.56 12.76
C SER A 544 -42.98 -2.36 14.00
N PHE A 545 -44.18 -2.98 14.06
CA PHE A 545 -44.65 -3.78 15.19
C PHE A 545 -44.94 -5.20 14.68
N GLU A 546 -44.27 -6.18 15.26
CA GLU A 546 -44.46 -7.60 14.96
C GLU A 546 -44.56 -8.41 16.26
N ASP A 547 -45.62 -9.25 16.40
CA ASP A 547 -45.77 -10.26 17.44
C ASP A 547 -45.04 -10.00 18.77
N LYS A 548 -45.44 -8.98 19.54
CA LYS A 548 -44.85 -8.65 20.84
C LYS A 548 -43.43 -8.06 20.80
N ALA A 549 -43.05 -7.54 19.66
CA ALA A 549 -41.80 -6.78 19.46
C ALA A 549 -42.09 -5.49 18.72
N PHE A 550 -41.26 -4.47 18.93
CA PHE A 550 -41.19 -3.36 18.00
C PHE A 550 -39.75 -3.22 17.46
N LYS A 551 -39.67 -2.74 16.23
CA LYS A 551 -38.43 -2.52 15.53
C LYS A 551 -38.36 -1.07 15.09
N ILE A 552 -37.19 -0.44 15.29
CA ILE A 552 -36.86 0.86 14.74
C ILE A 552 -35.74 0.65 13.73
N ASP A 553 -35.92 1.15 12.48
CA ASP A 553 -34.92 1.10 11.42
C ASP A 553 -34.43 2.52 11.13
N LEU A 554 -33.16 2.80 11.44
CA LEU A 554 -32.61 4.14 11.34
C LEU A 554 -32.43 4.64 9.91
N ARG A 555 -32.41 3.73 8.92
CA ARG A 555 -32.39 4.11 7.49
C ARG A 555 -33.63 4.90 7.08
N ASP A 556 -34.78 4.59 7.66
CA ASP A 556 -36.05 5.24 7.37
C ASP A 556 -36.21 6.60 8.07
N LEU A 557 -35.32 6.93 9.01
CA LEU A 557 -35.39 8.20 9.75
C LEU A 557 -34.81 9.39 8.97
N ARG A 558 -34.06 9.14 7.91
CA ARG A 558 -33.37 10.18 7.14
C ARG A 558 -33.71 10.09 5.66
N ASP A 559 -34.07 11.24 5.09
CA ASP A 559 -34.33 11.37 3.65
C ASP A 559 -33.07 11.23 2.77
N SER A 560 -31.89 11.26 3.36
CA SER A 560 -30.61 11.11 2.66
C SER A 560 -29.86 9.88 3.13
N SER A 561 -29.49 9.02 2.22
CA SER A 561 -28.66 7.82 2.42
C SER A 561 -27.21 8.15 2.90
N THR A 562 -26.88 9.40 3.12
CA THR A 562 -25.51 9.87 3.37
C THR A 562 -25.16 10.04 4.85
N GLU A 563 -26.14 10.00 5.77
CA GLU A 563 -25.82 10.18 7.16
C GLU A 563 -25.77 8.85 7.90
N MET A 564 -24.53 8.40 8.12
CA MET A 564 -24.21 7.20 8.88
C MET A 564 -24.11 7.51 10.38
N PHE A 565 -24.24 6.50 11.21
CA PHE A 565 -23.96 6.58 12.63
C PHE A 565 -22.44 6.62 12.83
N LYS A 566 -21.88 7.83 12.86
CA LYS A 566 -20.43 8.09 12.87
C LYS A 566 -19.77 7.66 14.18
N PRO A 567 -18.45 7.42 14.20
CA PRO A 567 -17.71 7.26 15.45
C PRO A 567 -17.97 8.40 16.43
N ASP A 568 -18.08 8.04 17.73
CA ASP A 568 -18.41 8.95 18.85
C ASP A 568 -19.81 9.58 18.79
N SER A 569 -20.61 9.30 17.77
CA SER A 569 -22.00 9.77 17.69
C SER A 569 -22.89 9.04 18.69
N THR A 570 -23.93 9.72 19.16
CA THR A 570 -24.86 9.22 20.18
C THR A 570 -26.29 9.24 19.69
N LEU A 571 -27.03 8.18 19.97
CA LEU A 571 -28.46 8.08 19.78
C LEU A 571 -29.12 7.86 21.13
N GLU A 572 -30.16 8.66 21.47
CA GLU A 572 -30.93 8.53 22.70
C GLU A 572 -32.42 8.46 22.36
N PHE A 573 -33.02 7.33 22.63
CA PHE A 573 -34.45 7.09 22.46
C PHE A 573 -35.16 7.20 23.79
N GLU A 574 -36.24 8.00 23.85
CA GLU A 574 -37.15 8.08 24.97
C GLU A 574 -38.54 7.68 24.50
N TYR A 575 -39.12 6.67 25.12
CA TYR A 575 -40.45 6.18 24.77
C TYR A 575 -41.17 5.57 25.97
N PRO A 576 -42.52 5.62 26.01
CA PRO A 576 -43.28 4.98 27.06
C PRO A 576 -43.40 3.47 26.86
N ILE A 577 -43.34 2.72 27.95
CA ILE A 577 -43.85 1.36 28.05
C ILE A 577 -45.18 1.47 28.78
N HIS A 578 -46.27 1.12 28.12
CA HIS A 578 -47.61 1.23 28.68
C HIS A 578 -47.91 0.02 29.61
N CYS A 579 -47.78 0.19 30.91
CA CYS A 579 -48.14 -0.83 31.87
C CYS A 579 -49.68 -0.79 32.08
N VAL A 580 -50.39 -1.72 31.48
CA VAL A 580 -51.87 -1.77 31.48
C VAL A 580 -52.40 -2.71 32.58
N ASN A 581 -52.77 -2.16 33.71
CA ASN A 581 -53.33 -2.91 34.85
C ASN A 581 -52.58 -4.20 35.23
N PRO A 582 -51.25 -4.19 35.35
CA PRO A 582 -50.47 -5.40 35.57
C PRO A 582 -50.95 -6.15 36.82
N ALA A 583 -50.99 -7.47 36.70
CA ALA A 583 -51.39 -8.34 37.83
C ALA A 583 -50.34 -8.31 38.94
N ARG A 584 -50.74 -8.84 40.11
CA ARG A 584 -49.79 -8.97 41.20
C ARG A 584 -48.67 -9.94 40.85
N GLU A 585 -47.44 -9.56 41.14
CA GLU A 585 -46.23 -10.32 40.82
C GLU A 585 -45.94 -10.45 39.30
N SER A 586 -46.61 -9.63 38.47
CA SER A 586 -46.26 -9.51 37.05
C SER A 586 -44.92 -8.79 36.89
N THR A 587 -44.08 -9.29 35.99
CA THR A 587 -42.80 -8.71 35.66
C THR A 587 -42.70 -8.48 34.15
N PHE A 588 -42.00 -7.43 33.76
CA PHE A 588 -41.63 -7.19 32.39
C PHE A 588 -40.11 -7.35 32.21
N GLU A 589 -39.73 -8.49 31.61
CA GLU A 589 -38.38 -8.82 31.23
C GLU A 589 -38.30 -8.72 29.71
N SER A 590 -37.73 -7.66 29.19
CA SER A 590 -37.57 -7.48 27.75
C SER A 590 -36.13 -7.73 27.32
N GLU A 591 -35.94 -8.03 26.06
CA GLU A 591 -34.65 -8.13 25.42
C GLU A 591 -34.54 -7.05 24.33
N ILE A 592 -33.41 -6.38 24.27
CA ILE A 592 -33.10 -5.41 23.22
C ILE A 592 -31.92 -5.93 22.40
N ILE A 593 -32.08 -5.90 21.08
CA ILE A 593 -31.08 -6.32 20.12
C ILE A 593 -30.76 -5.13 19.21
N TYR A 594 -29.50 -4.75 19.10
CA TYR A 594 -29.01 -3.83 18.10
C TYR A 594 -28.37 -4.63 16.98
N LEU A 595 -28.72 -4.29 15.75
CA LEU A 595 -28.10 -4.79 14.55
C LEU A 595 -27.53 -3.61 13.77
N ALA A 596 -26.33 -3.71 13.29
CA ALA A 596 -25.72 -2.69 12.44
C ALA A 596 -24.68 -3.32 11.51
N ASN A 597 -24.37 -2.67 10.40
CA ASN A 597 -23.30 -3.05 9.50
C ASN A 597 -22.21 -2.00 9.53
N THR A 598 -20.95 -2.39 9.44
CA THR A 598 -19.85 -1.45 9.20
C THR A 598 -19.89 -0.97 7.76
N TYR A 599 -19.57 0.30 7.51
CA TYR A 599 -19.51 0.84 6.17
C TYR A 599 -18.06 0.80 5.62
N PRO A 600 -17.83 0.48 4.34
CA PRO A 600 -18.78 -0.15 3.41
C PRO A 600 -19.24 -1.52 3.95
N VAL A 601 -20.42 -1.95 3.56
CA VAL A 601 -21.09 -3.15 4.10
C VAL A 601 -20.10 -4.29 4.27
N SER A 602 -19.87 -4.72 5.52
CA SER A 602 -18.98 -5.83 5.85
C SER A 602 -19.73 -6.89 6.64
N GLN A 603 -19.60 -6.89 7.96
CA GLN A 603 -20.26 -7.87 8.84
C GLN A 603 -21.34 -7.19 9.67
N GLU A 604 -22.42 -7.93 9.89
CA GLU A 604 -23.47 -7.52 10.82
C GLU A 604 -22.94 -7.58 12.25
N LEU A 605 -23.08 -6.46 12.96
CA LEU A 605 -22.86 -6.34 14.38
C LEU A 605 -24.15 -6.66 15.11
N GLU A 606 -24.10 -7.49 16.14
CA GLU A 606 -25.19 -7.73 17.07
C GLU A 606 -24.74 -7.37 18.49
N PHE A 607 -25.51 -6.54 19.17
CA PHE A 607 -25.24 -6.16 20.55
C PHE A 607 -26.52 -6.24 21.39
N LYS A 608 -26.40 -6.79 22.59
CA LYS A 608 -27.53 -6.94 23.56
C LYS A 608 -27.15 -6.26 24.86
N PRO A 609 -27.70 -5.07 25.16
CA PRO A 609 -27.50 -4.43 26.46
C PRO A 609 -28.25 -5.15 27.57
N GLU A 610 -27.79 -4.95 28.78
CA GLU A 610 -28.59 -5.34 29.97
C GLU A 610 -29.82 -4.44 30.05
N VAL A 611 -31.01 -5.07 30.20
CA VAL A 611 -32.28 -4.38 30.29
C VAL A 611 -32.80 -4.53 31.72
N PRO A 612 -33.14 -3.43 32.42
CA PRO A 612 -33.76 -3.50 33.73
C PRO A 612 -35.13 -4.19 33.68
N VAL A 613 -35.53 -4.81 34.78
CA VAL A 613 -36.86 -5.45 34.93
C VAL A 613 -37.84 -4.46 35.53
N ILE A 614 -39.10 -4.43 35.02
CA ILE A 614 -40.19 -3.69 35.65
C ILE A 614 -41.02 -4.69 36.46
N GLU A 615 -41.21 -4.42 37.73
CA GLU A 615 -41.97 -5.27 38.63
C GLU A 615 -43.29 -4.61 39.04
N ALA A 616 -44.39 -5.37 38.98
CA ALA A 616 -45.69 -4.91 39.49
C ALA A 616 -45.82 -5.14 40.99
N MET A 617 -45.75 -4.10 41.72
CA MET A 617 -45.81 -4.17 43.19
C MET A 617 -47.09 -3.59 43.78
N HIS A 618 -47.55 -4.18 44.83
CA HIS A 618 -48.64 -3.60 45.57
C HIS A 618 -48.14 -2.42 46.41
N ILE A 619 -48.38 -1.23 45.91
CA ILE A 619 -47.74 -0.04 46.45
C ILE A 619 -48.59 0.52 47.60
N ARG A 620 -48.35 0.06 48.77
CA ARG A 620 -48.51 0.88 49.97
C ARG A 620 -47.15 1.48 50.33
N ARG A 621 -46.72 2.49 49.59
CA ARG A 621 -45.61 3.29 50.03
C ARG A 621 -46.06 4.10 51.25
N LYS A 622 -45.53 3.81 52.37
CA LYS A 622 -45.81 4.54 53.61
C LYS A 622 -44.51 4.69 54.40
N PHE A 623 -44.23 5.89 54.73
CA PHE A 623 -43.06 6.18 55.53
C PHE A 623 -43.47 7.06 56.70
N ARG A 624 -42.63 7.06 57.72
CA ARG A 624 -42.72 7.99 58.86
C ARG A 624 -41.42 8.75 58.94
N ILE A 625 -41.47 10.08 58.94
CA ILE A 625 -40.40 10.97 59.29
C ILE A 625 -40.57 11.50 60.67
N GLY A 626 -39.49 11.54 61.42
CA GLY A 626 -39.45 12.17 62.74
C GLY A 626 -38.21 13.08 62.83
N LYS A 627 -38.36 14.22 63.44
CA LYS A 627 -37.28 15.05 63.87
C LYS A 627 -37.35 15.29 65.35
N GLU A 628 -36.26 14.92 66.01
CA GLU A 628 -36.10 15.15 67.43
C GLU A 628 -34.97 16.13 67.68
N VAL A 629 -35.19 17.06 68.61
CA VAL A 629 -34.21 18.07 68.99
C VAL A 629 -33.83 17.88 70.43
N VAL A 630 -32.62 17.45 70.68
CA VAL A 630 -32.07 17.16 71.98
C VAL A 630 -31.07 18.24 72.39
N PRO A 631 -31.35 19.01 73.48
CA PRO A 631 -30.35 19.97 73.95
C PRO A 631 -29.07 19.27 74.46
N ILE A 632 -27.92 19.80 74.12
CA ILE A 632 -26.62 19.26 74.51
C ILE A 632 -25.84 20.30 75.30
N GLY A 633 -25.78 20.13 76.64
CA GLY A 633 -24.99 21.03 77.49
C GLY A 633 -25.58 22.45 77.57
N ASP A 634 -24.88 23.46 77.15
CA ASP A 634 -25.25 24.89 77.23
C ASP A 634 -26.33 25.29 76.24
N LEU A 635 -27.08 26.33 76.60
CA LEU A 635 -28.14 26.92 75.76
C LEU A 635 -27.56 27.32 74.34
N GLY A 636 -28.18 26.78 73.30
CA GLY A 636 -27.82 27.04 71.93
C GLY A 636 -27.15 25.84 71.23
N ASN A 637 -26.85 24.79 71.99
CA ASN A 637 -26.32 23.54 71.41
C ASN A 637 -27.38 22.47 71.36
N TYR A 638 -27.58 21.90 70.17
CA TYR A 638 -28.60 20.88 70.00
C TYR A 638 -28.07 19.75 69.13
N ARG A 639 -28.49 18.51 69.49
CA ARG A 639 -28.36 17.38 68.59
C ARG A 639 -29.67 17.16 67.88
N ILE A 640 -29.64 17.15 66.58
CA ILE A 640 -30.82 16.85 65.76
C ILE A 640 -30.75 15.38 65.42
N ILE A 641 -31.86 14.70 65.58
CA ILE A 641 -32.01 13.30 65.23
C ILE A 641 -33.16 13.21 64.25
N LEU A 642 -32.81 12.89 63.00
CA LEU A 642 -33.74 12.62 61.91
C LEU A 642 -34.03 11.10 61.91
N THR A 643 -35.26 10.73 61.96
CA THR A 643 -35.65 9.33 61.82
C THR A 643 -36.49 9.16 60.59
N LEU A 644 -36.09 8.26 59.73
CA LEU A 644 -36.86 7.84 58.58
C LEU A 644 -37.17 6.35 58.73
N GLU A 645 -38.46 5.99 58.74
CA GLU A 645 -38.91 4.62 58.88
C GLU A 645 -39.82 4.24 57.71
N ASN A 646 -39.54 3.15 57.05
CA ASN A 646 -40.41 2.58 56.04
C ASN A 646 -41.50 1.72 56.75
N ILE A 647 -42.69 2.26 56.86
CA ILE A 647 -43.86 1.58 57.39
C ILE A 647 -44.83 1.10 56.32
N GLY A 648 -44.36 1.13 55.06
CA GLY A 648 -45.06 0.63 53.86
C GLY A 648 -44.85 -0.86 53.63
N GLU A 649 -45.42 -1.34 52.56
CA GLU A 649 -45.34 -2.75 52.07
C GLU A 649 -44.35 -2.94 50.95
N SER A 650 -43.62 -1.90 50.55
CA SER A 650 -42.60 -1.93 49.50
C SER A 650 -41.31 -1.28 49.97
N LYS A 651 -40.21 -1.70 49.39
CA LYS A 651 -38.92 -1.01 49.51
C LYS A 651 -39.05 0.41 48.97
N LEU A 652 -38.35 1.34 49.60
CA LEU A 652 -38.25 2.71 49.15
C LEU A 652 -36.85 2.95 48.60
N ASN A 653 -36.75 3.31 47.32
CA ASN A 653 -35.50 3.52 46.63
C ASN A 653 -35.32 5.01 46.33
N ASN A 654 -34.05 5.43 46.20
CA ASN A 654 -33.66 6.79 45.76
C ASN A 654 -34.36 7.91 46.56
N LEU A 655 -34.38 7.77 47.88
CA LEU A 655 -34.98 8.75 48.76
C LEU A 655 -34.03 9.94 48.98
N ILE A 656 -34.58 11.12 48.99
CA ILE A 656 -33.85 12.34 49.33
C ILE A 656 -34.43 12.91 50.62
N LEU A 657 -33.67 12.82 51.70
CA LEU A 657 -34.04 13.46 52.97
C LEU A 657 -33.45 14.87 53.03
N LEU A 658 -34.30 15.82 53.27
CA LEU A 658 -33.92 17.22 53.35
C LEU A 658 -34.23 17.75 54.75
N ASP A 659 -33.32 18.51 55.34
CA ASP A 659 -33.54 19.26 56.57
C ASP A 659 -32.94 20.66 56.46
N LYS A 660 -33.62 21.63 57.07
CA LYS A 660 -33.27 23.03 57.00
C LYS A 660 -32.68 23.53 58.30
N VAL A 661 -31.57 24.19 58.23
CA VAL A 661 -30.88 24.81 59.35
C VAL A 661 -30.83 26.33 59.15
N PRO A 662 -31.42 27.17 60.08
CA PRO A 662 -31.35 28.59 59.95
C PRO A 662 -29.90 29.15 60.06
N ASP A 663 -29.56 30.22 59.33
CA ASP A 663 -28.24 30.87 59.29
C ASP A 663 -27.66 31.24 60.70
N LEU A 664 -28.45 31.25 61.68
CA LEU A 664 -28.02 31.56 63.05
C LEU A 664 -27.34 30.39 63.78
N PHE A 665 -27.31 29.21 63.12
CA PHE A 665 -26.74 27.99 63.66
C PHE A 665 -25.67 27.45 62.75
N GLU A 666 -24.49 27.17 63.29
CA GLU A 666 -23.46 26.38 62.66
C GLU A 666 -23.76 24.89 62.86
N TYR A 667 -23.51 24.08 61.86
CA TYR A 667 -23.83 22.64 61.90
C TYR A 667 -22.56 21.80 61.66
N GLY A 668 -22.54 20.60 62.23
CA GLY A 668 -21.40 19.68 62.12
C GLY A 668 -21.68 18.32 62.83
N THR A 669 -20.63 17.53 63.03
CA THR A 669 -20.66 16.24 63.71
C THR A 669 -21.76 15.32 63.17
N TYR A 670 -21.67 15.01 61.86
CA TYR A 670 -22.71 14.18 61.18
C TYR A 670 -22.46 12.68 61.42
N SER A 671 -23.52 11.92 61.62
CA SER A 671 -23.47 10.46 61.53
C SER A 671 -23.41 9.98 60.08
N MET A 672 -23.99 10.79 59.15
CA MET A 672 -23.93 10.62 57.72
C MET A 672 -23.71 11.98 57.10
N THR A 673 -22.70 12.13 56.19
CA THR A 673 -22.33 13.43 55.59
C THR A 673 -23.40 13.87 54.59
N PRO A 674 -24.02 15.07 54.74
CA PRO A 674 -24.99 15.60 53.77
C PRO A 674 -24.29 16.29 52.60
N GLU A 675 -25.03 16.44 51.49
CA GLU A 675 -24.80 17.49 50.51
C GLU A 675 -25.42 18.78 51.06
N ILE A 676 -24.73 19.90 50.97
CA ILE A 676 -25.17 21.17 51.54
C ILE A 676 -25.48 22.14 50.43
N THR A 677 -26.71 22.71 50.48
CA THR A 677 -27.09 23.79 49.56
C THR A 677 -27.34 25.03 50.43
N ASP A 678 -26.55 26.07 50.15
CA ASP A 678 -26.60 27.37 50.82
C ASP A 678 -27.78 28.17 50.21
N GLU A 679 -28.82 28.50 51.03
CA GLU A 679 -29.97 29.28 50.65
C GLU A 679 -30.06 30.50 51.54
N VAL A 680 -30.57 31.64 51.00
CA VAL A 680 -30.69 32.89 51.76
C VAL A 680 -31.63 32.73 52.95
N GLY A 681 -31.07 32.73 54.16
CA GLY A 681 -31.81 32.67 55.43
C GLY A 681 -31.86 31.28 56.08
N GLU A 682 -31.49 30.25 55.38
CA GLU A 682 -31.40 28.86 55.89
C GLU A 682 -30.58 27.97 54.93
N ASP A 683 -29.80 27.04 55.46
CA ASP A 683 -29.08 26.05 54.68
C ASP A 683 -29.89 24.76 54.59
N THR A 684 -29.88 24.13 53.43
CA THR A 684 -30.53 22.83 53.22
C THR A 684 -29.50 21.71 53.26
N LEU A 685 -29.65 20.81 54.21
CA LEU A 685 -28.90 19.57 54.32
C LEU A 685 -29.65 18.46 53.58
N LYS A 686 -28.98 17.83 52.62
CA LYS A 686 -29.53 16.78 51.77
C LYS A 686 -28.80 15.47 52.01
N TRP A 687 -29.53 14.39 52.19
CA TRP A 687 -29.02 13.03 52.24
C TRP A 687 -29.68 12.19 51.16
N ASP A 688 -28.88 11.60 50.30
CA ASP A 688 -29.32 10.62 49.31
C ASP A 688 -29.27 9.22 49.95
N ILE A 689 -30.41 8.56 50.01
CA ILE A 689 -30.58 7.23 50.60
C ILE A 689 -31.02 6.28 49.50
N GLU A 690 -30.09 5.41 49.08
CA GLU A 690 -30.30 4.52 47.92
C GLU A 690 -31.46 3.55 48.15
N LEU A 691 -31.56 2.98 49.34
CA LEU A 691 -32.55 1.96 49.66
C LEU A 691 -32.94 2.04 51.11
N LEU A 692 -34.25 1.85 51.40
CA LEU A 692 -34.80 1.62 52.74
C LEU A 692 -35.75 0.44 52.71
N ASP A 693 -35.36 -0.67 53.33
CA ASP A 693 -36.16 -1.90 53.35
C ASP A 693 -37.45 -1.78 54.15
N ILE A 694 -38.36 -2.72 53.93
CA ILE A 694 -39.65 -2.77 54.65
C ILE A 694 -39.40 -2.92 56.15
N GLY A 695 -39.98 -2.01 56.95
CA GLY A 695 -39.77 -1.97 58.37
C GLY A 695 -38.43 -1.44 58.86
N GLU A 696 -37.57 -1.05 57.94
CA GLU A 696 -36.30 -0.46 58.29
C GLU A 696 -36.44 0.96 58.81
N LYS A 697 -35.63 1.27 59.81
CA LYS A 697 -35.54 2.58 60.42
C LYS A 697 -34.14 3.10 60.31
N LEU A 698 -33.96 4.19 59.54
CA LEU A 698 -32.71 4.95 59.42
C LEU A 698 -32.74 6.13 60.40
N GLU A 699 -31.68 6.30 61.16
CA GLU A 699 -31.49 7.42 62.06
C GLU A 699 -30.22 8.21 61.64
N ILE A 700 -30.41 9.47 61.31
CA ILE A 700 -29.32 10.39 60.97
C ILE A 700 -29.22 11.43 62.08
N THR A 701 -28.03 11.63 62.61
CA THR A 701 -27.79 12.63 63.65
C THR A 701 -26.78 13.64 63.20
N TYR A 702 -27.02 14.89 63.60
CA TYR A 702 -26.06 15.97 63.44
C TYR A 702 -26.20 16.99 64.58
N GLU A 703 -25.18 17.80 64.79
CA GLU A 703 -25.18 18.79 65.86
C GLU A 703 -25.21 20.19 65.29
N ILE A 704 -25.98 21.08 65.96
CA ILE A 704 -26.04 22.49 65.63
C ILE A 704 -25.64 23.33 66.82
N THR A 705 -24.93 24.42 66.58
CA THR A 705 -24.49 25.37 67.60
C THR A 705 -24.84 26.78 67.17
N GLY A 706 -25.58 27.53 68.00
CA GLY A 706 -25.95 28.87 67.62
C GLY A 706 -26.38 29.76 68.82
N LYS A 707 -26.74 30.99 68.54
CA LYS A 707 -27.17 31.91 69.55
C LYS A 707 -28.69 32.04 69.57
N GLY A 708 -29.29 31.41 70.59
CA GLY A 708 -30.72 31.52 70.83
C GLY A 708 -31.45 30.18 70.91
N LYS A 709 -32.77 30.27 70.91
CA LYS A 709 -33.64 29.10 70.99
C LYS A 709 -33.86 28.60 69.54
N TYR A 710 -33.54 27.34 69.29
CA TYR A 710 -33.80 26.69 68.01
C TYR A 710 -35.31 26.44 67.86
N SER A 711 -35.87 26.84 66.75
CA SER A 711 -37.26 26.54 66.34
C SER A 711 -37.14 25.64 65.07
N PRO A 712 -37.34 24.35 65.28
CA PRO A 712 -37.14 23.39 64.17
C PRO A 712 -38.29 23.52 63.16
N SER A 713 -37.91 23.40 61.88
CA SER A 713 -38.82 23.04 60.80
C SER A 713 -38.93 21.51 60.69
N ASP A 714 -39.96 21.02 60.07
CA ASP A 714 -40.11 19.59 59.79
C ASP A 714 -39.11 19.17 58.70
N ALA A 715 -38.52 17.97 58.85
CA ALA A 715 -37.72 17.39 57.78
C ALA A 715 -38.64 16.96 56.62
N GLN A 716 -38.13 17.07 55.39
CA GLN A 716 -38.87 16.76 54.17
C GLN A 716 -38.25 15.54 53.47
N LEU A 717 -39.09 14.73 52.88
CA LEU A 717 -38.70 13.63 52.05
C LEU A 717 -39.16 13.88 50.61
N ALA A 718 -38.25 13.83 49.66
CA ALA A 718 -38.54 13.74 48.25
C ALA A 718 -38.36 12.28 47.79
N LEU A 719 -39.34 11.79 47.07
CA LEU A 719 -39.39 10.42 46.52
C LEU A 719 -39.16 10.46 45.03
#